data_286197053bd4dd917d0870f7ddc19935
#
_entry.id   286197053bd4dd917d0870f7ddc19935
#
_cell.length_a   1.000
_cell.length_b   1.000
_cell.length_c   1.000
_cell.angle_alpha   90.00
_cell.angle_beta   90.00
_cell.angle_gamma   90.00
#
_symmetry.space_group_name_H-M   'P 1'
#
loop_
_entity.id
_entity.type
_entity.pdbx_description
1 polymer ?
#
loop_
_entity_poly.entity_id
_entity_poly.type
_entity_poly.pdbx_seq_one_letter_code
_entity_poly.pdbx_strand_id
1 'polypeptide(L)'
;MSFIENPELRRAFTDFFTKESPVEKLRATENSDNPIVGFDSNLWEKVRTLGIPGLAIEGASLSDLAVIAECAGRQLAPVPIVESFVALRLIDRVDKKQITKKMISGESIVTISLSPVKNMSASLVPAGLISDAVVALSGNDLIIAKSESKYIATVAPSSMGQVSFVDHEVLENGLIAQSAFDEALTDWRILRASALVGLGNGTLALGIEYVQSRQQFDVPVGSFQAVQHQLADLATDHQGASLLVTAAATETDVSRRALLARMAYWFAGRSARAITKTVLHFHGGYGFMLEYDPQLFFRLATAWSIELGDPASELNSLADELDLSGWVLPDLYPSSFRLEVRKFLAANCPPEVVEKAHSSGTMHNWELHRALAHQGLLAADWPVEMGGQNRNPGEMFELGEELARVGAPIDGWGISNLVAHTLNRVGTEAQKKEIIPSILRGEVLCALGYSEPDAGSDVAATITFAQSCGDDWIINGQKVFTTLAHESNYIFLLTRTNRELSKHRGLTMFLVPTNTPGLEVVPIETLGGERTNMTFYSDVRVHDSCRVGEINGGWDVMGVALAYERNPTMVGELGLLCAQFAAWARESGALERPAVRARLASAVVDYQVGRLFGGQLTAKVAQGELPYLEGSMAKLFASEALVRAASDFVDATGASGQLALGSPGAPGGGWIEHAHRHAQVTTIHAGTSEIQRSIIAERGLGLPRSRGN
;
A
#
# COMPACT_ATOMS: atom_id res chain seq x y z
N MET A 1 0.19 6.90 13.09
CA MET A 1 1.55 7.20 12.61
C MET A 1 1.56 8.63 12.10
N SER A 2 2.41 9.48 12.63
CA SER A 2 2.59 10.85 12.12
C SER A 2 3.50 10.75 10.90
N PHE A 3 2.97 10.94 9.71
CA PHE A 3 3.77 11.14 8.50
C PHE A 3 4.31 12.58 8.56
N ILE A 4 5.43 12.75 9.26
CA ILE A 4 6.10 14.07 9.30
C ILE A 4 6.89 14.21 8.00
N GLU A 5 6.23 14.66 6.95
CA GLU A 5 6.93 15.26 5.82
C GLU A 5 7.41 16.65 6.24
N ASN A 6 8.65 16.95 5.89
CA ASN A 6 9.16 18.32 5.92
C ASN A 6 8.95 18.95 4.52
N PRO A 7 7.79 19.59 4.27
CA PRO A 7 7.45 20.05 2.92
C PRO A 7 8.35 21.17 2.43
N GLU A 8 8.91 21.97 3.34
CA GLU A 8 9.84 23.04 2.99
C GLU A 8 11.17 22.47 2.52
N LEU A 9 11.69 21.46 3.23
CA LEU A 9 12.89 20.74 2.84
C LEU A 9 12.71 20.06 1.48
N ARG A 10 11.61 19.34 1.29
CA ARG A 10 11.28 18.69 0.01
C ARG A 10 11.24 19.69 -1.13
N ARG A 11 10.57 20.83 -0.94
CA ARG A 11 10.49 21.88 -1.95
C ARG A 11 11.88 22.44 -2.30
N ALA A 12 12.66 22.79 -1.28
CA ALA A 12 13.99 23.38 -1.49
C ALA A 12 14.91 22.42 -2.28
N PHE A 13 14.95 21.13 -1.92
CA PHE A 13 15.79 20.16 -2.62
C PHE A 13 15.24 19.74 -3.98
N THR A 14 13.91 19.70 -4.15
CA THR A 14 13.31 19.50 -5.47
C THR A 14 13.71 20.62 -6.43
N ASP A 15 13.57 21.87 -6.01
CA ASP A 15 13.94 23.05 -6.81
C ASP A 15 15.44 23.04 -7.12
N PHE A 16 16.27 22.71 -6.11
CA PHE A 16 17.73 22.64 -6.29
C PHE A 16 18.12 21.58 -7.34
N PHE A 17 17.69 20.31 -7.16
CA PHE A 17 18.10 19.26 -8.09
C PHE A 17 17.45 19.40 -9.47
N THR A 18 16.23 19.89 -9.57
CA THR A 18 15.61 20.18 -10.87
C THR A 18 16.42 21.22 -11.67
N LYS A 19 16.90 22.27 -11.00
CA LYS A 19 17.70 23.29 -11.63
C LYS A 19 19.12 22.86 -11.93
N GLU A 20 19.75 22.19 -10.96
CA GLU A 20 21.20 21.95 -10.98
C GLU A 20 21.60 20.58 -11.52
N SER A 21 20.66 19.63 -11.61
CA SER A 21 20.89 18.27 -12.11
C SER A 21 19.88 17.85 -13.19
N PRO A 22 19.78 18.57 -14.31
CA PRO A 22 19.04 18.05 -15.46
C PRO A 22 19.65 16.74 -15.95
N VAL A 23 18.84 15.82 -16.49
CA VAL A 23 19.24 14.44 -16.87
C VAL A 23 20.40 14.43 -17.87
N GLU A 24 20.52 15.47 -18.70
CA GLU A 24 21.61 15.65 -19.64
C GLU A 24 23.00 15.67 -18.96
N LYS A 25 23.07 16.09 -17.69
CA LYS A 25 24.33 16.05 -16.94
C LYS A 25 24.82 14.63 -16.71
N LEU A 26 23.92 13.73 -16.33
CA LEU A 26 24.27 12.31 -16.19
C LEU A 26 24.73 11.73 -17.54
N ARG A 27 23.99 12.03 -18.63
CA ARG A 27 24.37 11.60 -19.97
C ARG A 27 25.74 12.13 -20.39
N ALA A 28 26.05 13.37 -20.06
CA ALA A 28 27.35 13.97 -20.35
C ALA A 28 28.51 13.23 -19.67
N THR A 29 28.28 12.61 -18.50
CA THR A 29 29.32 11.83 -17.81
C THR A 29 29.66 10.51 -18.54
N GLU A 30 28.72 9.96 -19.32
CA GLU A 30 28.97 8.75 -20.12
C GLU A 30 29.75 9.03 -21.40
N ASN A 31 29.51 10.19 -22.02
CA ASN A 31 30.07 10.57 -23.31
C ASN A 31 31.40 11.31 -23.18
N SER A 32 31.92 11.53 -21.97
CA SER A 32 33.16 12.24 -21.77
C SER A 32 34.34 11.29 -21.93
N ASP A 33 35.42 11.77 -22.56
CA ASP A 33 36.75 11.16 -22.48
C ASP A 33 37.31 11.12 -21.05
N ASN A 34 36.50 11.58 -20.09
CA ASN A 34 36.79 11.55 -18.68
C ASN A 34 36.65 10.11 -18.14
N PRO A 35 37.66 9.56 -17.46
CA PRO A 35 37.61 8.21 -16.89
C PRO A 35 36.60 8.08 -15.74
N ILE A 36 35.93 9.16 -15.31
CA ILE A 36 35.01 9.18 -14.17
C ILE A 36 33.57 9.24 -14.69
N VAL A 37 33.01 8.08 -14.99
CA VAL A 37 31.60 7.93 -15.36
C VAL A 37 30.70 8.06 -14.13
N GLY A 38 29.56 8.72 -14.29
CA GLY A 38 28.54 8.84 -13.24
C GLY A 38 28.90 9.83 -12.12
N PHE A 39 29.80 10.81 -12.39
CA PHE A 39 30.12 11.87 -11.45
C PHE A 39 30.23 13.23 -12.13
N ASP A 40 29.51 14.23 -11.60
CA ASP A 40 29.61 15.63 -12.00
C ASP A 40 30.26 16.44 -10.86
N SER A 41 31.53 16.81 -11.04
CA SER A 41 32.29 17.57 -10.05
C SER A 41 31.74 18.98 -9.81
N ASN A 42 31.13 19.61 -10.83
CA ASN A 42 30.53 20.94 -10.69
C ASN A 42 29.23 20.87 -9.85
N LEU A 43 28.43 19.83 -10.04
CA LEU A 43 27.26 19.60 -9.19
C LEU A 43 27.70 19.27 -7.75
N TRP A 44 28.74 18.45 -7.59
CA TRP A 44 29.27 18.13 -6.24
C TRP A 44 29.77 19.38 -5.51
N GLU A 45 30.42 20.30 -6.19
CA GLU A 45 30.86 21.57 -5.60
C GLU A 45 29.66 22.40 -5.09
N LYS A 46 28.54 22.42 -5.81
CA LYS A 46 27.31 23.09 -5.36
C LYS A 46 26.70 22.38 -4.15
N VAL A 47 26.67 21.04 -4.16
CA VAL A 47 26.21 20.21 -3.03
C VAL A 47 27.05 20.48 -1.77
N ARG A 48 28.37 20.58 -1.92
CA ARG A 48 29.30 20.95 -0.85
C ARG A 48 29.05 22.35 -0.31
N THR A 49 28.91 23.34 -1.20
CA THR A 49 28.70 24.74 -0.82
C THR A 49 27.45 24.94 0.02
N LEU A 50 26.42 24.09 -0.20
CA LEU A 50 25.21 24.05 0.63
C LEU A 50 25.36 23.26 1.94
N GLY A 51 26.52 22.66 2.19
CA GLY A 51 26.77 21.87 3.40
C GLY A 51 26.03 20.55 3.46
N ILE A 52 25.50 20.05 2.32
CA ILE A 52 24.63 18.86 2.27
C ILE A 52 25.33 17.62 2.89
N PRO A 53 26.61 17.29 2.62
CA PRO A 53 27.24 16.13 3.23
C PRO A 53 27.26 16.18 4.76
N GLY A 54 27.46 17.37 5.34
CA GLY A 54 27.48 17.58 6.79
C GLY A 54 26.14 17.30 7.49
N LEU A 55 25.02 17.44 6.79
CA LEU A 55 23.68 17.16 7.34
C LEU A 55 23.58 15.73 7.93
N ALA A 56 24.39 14.80 7.43
CA ALA A 56 24.42 13.42 7.93
C ALA A 56 24.71 13.31 9.43
N ILE A 57 25.45 14.29 9.99
CA ILE A 57 25.92 14.31 11.39
C ILE A 57 25.61 15.60 12.14
N GLU A 58 25.13 16.64 11.44
CA GLU A 58 24.86 17.99 11.98
C GLU A 58 23.36 18.21 12.29
N GLY A 59 22.63 17.17 12.67
CA GLY A 59 21.29 17.27 13.27
C GLY A 59 20.12 16.98 12.34
N ALA A 60 20.34 16.63 11.05
CA ALA A 60 19.25 16.14 10.20
C ALA A 60 18.81 14.73 10.63
N SER A 61 17.51 14.50 10.67
CA SER A 61 16.95 13.17 10.92
C SER A 61 17.19 12.23 9.72
N LEU A 62 17.07 10.92 9.93
CA LEU A 62 17.15 9.97 8.82
C LEU A 62 16.03 10.20 7.78
N SER A 63 14.87 10.67 8.22
CA SER A 63 13.78 11.05 7.30
C SER A 63 14.11 12.30 6.46
N ASP A 64 14.83 13.29 7.01
CA ASP A 64 15.30 14.44 6.23
C ASP A 64 16.32 14.01 5.17
N LEU A 65 17.27 13.14 5.54
CA LEU A 65 18.24 12.57 4.59
C LEU A 65 17.56 11.74 3.50
N ALA A 66 16.50 11.01 3.84
CA ALA A 66 15.70 10.26 2.89
C ALA A 66 15.01 11.18 1.87
N VAL A 67 14.46 12.31 2.30
CA VAL A 67 13.89 13.33 1.39
C VAL A 67 14.95 13.87 0.42
N ILE A 68 16.16 14.15 0.89
CA ILE A 68 17.24 14.63 0.03
C ILE A 68 17.64 13.55 -1.00
N ALA A 69 17.77 12.28 -0.56
CA ALA A 69 18.08 11.16 -1.44
C ALA A 69 16.98 10.94 -2.51
N GLU A 70 15.71 11.08 -2.13
CA GLU A 70 14.58 11.02 -3.08
C GLU A 70 14.65 12.13 -4.12
N CYS A 71 14.88 13.39 -3.69
CA CYS A 71 14.99 14.53 -4.62
C CYS A 71 16.16 14.35 -5.60
N ALA A 72 17.31 13.86 -5.11
CA ALA A 72 18.47 13.56 -5.96
C ALA A 72 18.17 12.40 -6.92
N GLY A 73 17.52 11.33 -6.44
CA GLY A 73 17.14 10.19 -7.26
C GLY A 73 16.16 10.54 -8.37
N ARG A 74 15.23 11.46 -8.13
CA ARG A 74 14.27 11.95 -9.13
C ARG A 74 14.94 12.54 -10.37
N GLN A 75 16.08 13.20 -10.19
CA GLN A 75 16.85 13.85 -11.25
C GLN A 75 18.07 13.03 -11.68
N LEU A 76 18.21 11.80 -11.19
CA LEU A 76 19.36 10.93 -11.44
C LEU A 76 20.69 11.66 -11.18
N ALA A 77 20.77 12.44 -10.08
CA ALA A 77 21.90 13.32 -9.78
C ALA A 77 23.22 12.52 -9.68
N PRO A 78 24.22 12.77 -10.57
CA PRO A 78 25.46 12.02 -10.60
C PRO A 78 26.45 12.51 -9.52
N VAL A 79 26.06 12.35 -8.24
CA VAL A 79 26.84 12.72 -7.05
C VAL A 79 26.62 11.73 -5.91
N PRO A 80 27.66 11.45 -5.08
CA PRO A 80 27.63 10.39 -4.07
C PRO A 80 26.95 10.82 -2.75
N ILE A 81 25.64 11.17 -2.80
CA ILE A 81 24.91 11.65 -1.62
C ILE A 81 24.64 10.52 -0.64
N VAL A 82 24.06 9.41 -1.09
CA VAL A 82 23.73 8.25 -0.23
C VAL A 82 25.01 7.66 0.36
N GLU A 83 26.02 7.51 -0.46
CA GLU A 83 27.34 7.00 -0.11
C GLU A 83 27.96 7.80 1.03
N SER A 84 28.01 9.13 0.87
CA SER A 84 28.59 10.04 1.86
C SER A 84 27.78 10.09 3.14
N PHE A 85 26.45 10.11 3.06
CA PHE A 85 25.59 10.11 4.24
C PHE A 85 25.81 8.88 5.10
N VAL A 86 25.81 7.70 4.49
CA VAL A 86 25.96 6.44 5.23
C VAL A 86 27.35 6.32 5.83
N ALA A 87 28.40 6.64 5.07
CA ALA A 87 29.77 6.58 5.57
C ALA A 87 30.01 7.53 6.74
N LEU A 88 29.55 8.78 6.66
CA LEU A 88 29.71 9.78 7.73
C LEU A 88 28.93 9.34 8.99
N ARG A 89 27.70 8.86 8.85
CA ARG A 89 26.92 8.35 9.98
C ARG A 89 27.55 7.14 10.65
N LEU A 90 28.15 6.24 9.86
CA LEU A 90 28.86 5.09 10.40
C LEU A 90 30.08 5.51 11.22
N ILE A 91 30.91 6.41 10.71
CA ILE A 91 32.08 6.92 11.44
C ILE A 91 31.62 7.67 12.70
N ASP A 92 30.56 8.49 12.62
CA ASP A 92 30.04 9.23 13.80
C ASP A 92 29.58 8.32 14.94
N ARG A 93 29.04 7.14 14.61
CA ARG A 93 28.58 6.15 15.60
C ARG A 93 29.73 5.50 16.37
N VAL A 94 30.86 5.27 15.70
CA VAL A 94 31.95 4.48 16.29
C VAL A 94 33.15 5.34 16.78
N ASP A 95 33.61 6.29 15.99
CA ASP A 95 34.70 7.18 16.36
C ASP A 95 34.61 8.58 15.74
N LYS A 96 33.90 9.48 16.41
CA LYS A 96 33.75 10.89 15.97
C LYS A 96 35.07 11.62 15.74
N LYS A 97 36.18 11.18 16.36
CA LYS A 97 37.46 11.85 16.20
C LYS A 97 38.08 11.66 14.82
N GLN A 98 37.67 10.61 14.12
CA GLN A 98 38.11 10.35 12.74
C GLN A 98 37.42 11.23 11.71
N ILE A 99 36.32 11.90 12.08
CA ILE A 99 35.62 12.83 11.18
C ILE A 99 36.40 14.11 11.04
N THR A 100 36.88 14.38 9.84
CA THR A 100 37.59 15.59 9.51
C THR A 100 36.65 16.67 8.96
N LYS A 101 37.07 17.96 9.06
CA LYS A 101 36.35 19.07 8.45
C LYS A 101 36.18 18.89 6.94
N LYS A 102 37.15 18.25 6.27
CA LYS A 102 37.11 17.97 4.84
C LYS A 102 36.04 16.92 4.48
N MET A 103 35.82 15.92 5.34
CA MET A 103 34.73 14.94 5.16
C MET A 103 33.37 15.62 5.34
N ILE A 104 33.20 16.43 6.40
CA ILE A 104 31.95 17.17 6.65
C ILE A 104 31.62 18.10 5.50
N SER A 105 32.60 18.85 5.00
CA SER A 105 32.41 19.76 3.86
C SER A 105 32.28 19.03 2.53
N GLY A 106 32.51 17.71 2.46
CA GLY A 106 32.54 16.95 1.20
C GLY A 106 33.77 17.25 0.32
N GLU A 107 34.78 17.98 0.83
CA GLU A 107 36.08 18.15 0.14
C GLU A 107 36.80 16.80 0.02
N SER A 108 36.66 15.95 1.03
CA SER A 108 37.06 14.54 1.01
C SER A 108 35.80 13.67 0.89
N ILE A 109 35.69 12.93 -0.20
CA ILE A 109 34.57 12.03 -0.44
C ILE A 109 34.85 10.72 0.29
N VAL A 110 33.90 10.33 1.17
CA VAL A 110 33.96 9.06 1.90
C VAL A 110 32.79 8.20 1.47
N THR A 111 33.06 6.90 1.27
CA THR A 111 32.05 5.90 0.93
C THR A 111 32.17 4.66 1.80
N ILE A 112 31.29 3.69 1.58
CA ILE A 112 31.24 2.40 2.31
C ILE A 112 31.33 1.23 1.34
N SER A 113 32.10 0.20 1.70
CA SER A 113 31.99 -1.11 1.03
C SER A 113 30.77 -1.84 1.59
N LEU A 114 29.82 -2.21 0.72
CA LEU A 114 28.57 -2.87 1.11
C LEU A 114 28.74 -4.35 1.49
N SER A 115 29.91 -4.91 1.21
CA SER A 115 30.26 -6.28 1.53
C SER A 115 31.56 -6.31 2.33
N PRO A 116 31.75 -7.31 3.22
CA PRO A 116 33.02 -7.49 3.93
C PRO A 116 34.18 -7.64 2.97
N VAL A 117 35.31 -7.00 3.32
CA VAL A 117 36.53 -7.01 2.52
C VAL A 117 37.22 -8.36 2.60
N LYS A 118 37.74 -8.82 1.45
CA LYS A 118 38.57 -10.03 1.36
C LYS A 118 39.93 -9.65 0.79
N ASN A 119 41.00 -10.09 1.44
CA ASN A 119 42.36 -9.83 0.99
C ASN A 119 42.66 -8.34 0.74
N MET A 120 42.20 -7.47 1.61
CA MET A 120 42.33 -6.02 1.48
C MET A 120 41.87 -5.45 0.12
N SER A 121 40.81 -6.02 -0.44
CA SER A 121 40.20 -5.58 -1.66
C SER A 121 38.68 -5.74 -1.60
N ALA A 122 37.98 -4.83 -2.25
CA ALA A 122 36.53 -4.89 -2.45
C ALA A 122 36.18 -4.60 -3.91
N SER A 123 35.26 -5.39 -4.46
CA SER A 123 34.70 -5.16 -5.79
C SER A 123 33.38 -4.40 -5.68
N LEU A 124 33.04 -3.61 -6.71
CA LEU A 124 31.76 -2.94 -6.82
C LEU A 124 31.45 -2.01 -5.60
N VAL A 125 32.43 -1.21 -5.19
CA VAL A 125 32.24 -0.21 -4.15
C VAL A 125 31.52 1.01 -4.75
N PRO A 126 30.34 1.38 -4.25
CA PRO A 126 29.63 2.58 -4.71
C PRO A 126 30.49 3.82 -4.48
N ALA A 127 30.57 4.73 -5.47
CA ALA A 127 31.48 5.89 -5.48
C ALA A 127 32.96 5.56 -5.25
N GLY A 128 33.35 4.28 -5.31
CA GLY A 128 34.71 3.85 -5.05
C GLY A 128 35.75 4.43 -6.01
N LEU A 129 35.33 4.84 -7.22
CA LEU A 129 36.23 5.44 -8.22
C LEU A 129 36.64 6.90 -7.84
N ILE A 130 35.82 7.57 -7.03
CA ILE A 130 35.98 9.00 -6.71
C ILE A 130 36.21 9.25 -5.21
N SER A 131 36.19 8.22 -4.40
CA SER A 131 36.35 8.36 -2.94
C SER A 131 37.81 8.51 -2.52
N ASP A 132 38.06 9.40 -1.56
CA ASP A 132 39.36 9.57 -0.89
C ASP A 132 39.57 8.53 0.20
N ALA A 133 38.46 8.04 0.79
CA ALA A 133 38.46 7.00 1.80
C ALA A 133 37.22 6.09 1.71
N VAL A 134 37.42 4.84 2.08
CA VAL A 134 36.35 3.83 2.12
C VAL A 134 36.26 3.23 3.53
N VAL A 135 35.06 3.21 4.09
CA VAL A 135 34.79 2.48 5.34
C VAL A 135 34.37 1.05 4.98
N ALA A 136 34.91 0.06 5.65
CA ALA A 136 34.65 -1.34 5.34
C ALA A 136 34.78 -2.25 6.56
N LEU A 137 34.06 -3.38 6.53
CA LEU A 137 34.23 -4.46 7.49
C LEU A 137 35.27 -5.45 6.95
N SER A 138 36.38 -5.66 7.67
CA SER A 138 37.48 -6.58 7.36
C SER A 138 37.63 -7.61 8.47
N GLY A 139 37.10 -8.81 8.27
CA GLY A 139 37.00 -9.77 9.37
C GLY A 139 36.06 -9.25 10.45
N ASN A 140 36.64 -9.06 11.68
CA ASN A 140 35.87 -8.50 12.80
C ASN A 140 36.18 -7.00 13.04
N ASP A 141 36.97 -6.38 12.16
CA ASP A 141 37.39 -4.98 12.33
C ASP A 141 36.67 -4.08 11.35
N LEU A 142 36.11 -2.99 11.86
CA LEU A 142 35.64 -1.89 11.05
C LEU A 142 36.82 -0.96 10.77
N ILE A 143 37.16 -0.77 9.52
CA ILE A 143 38.31 0.01 9.08
C ILE A 143 37.88 1.21 8.23
N ILE A 144 38.66 2.29 8.31
CA ILE A 144 38.69 3.35 7.30
C ILE A 144 40.01 3.29 6.56
N ALA A 145 39.98 3.29 5.26
CA ALA A 145 41.18 3.08 4.46
C ALA A 145 41.26 4.06 3.29
N LYS A 146 42.49 4.50 3.02
CA LYS A 146 42.83 5.09 1.72
C LYS A 146 42.81 3.99 0.68
N SER A 147 42.38 4.30 -0.51
CA SER A 147 42.16 3.30 -1.55
C SER A 147 42.79 3.68 -2.88
N GLU A 148 43.31 2.67 -3.57
CA GLU A 148 43.54 2.74 -4.99
C GLU A 148 42.37 2.11 -5.71
N SER A 149 41.75 2.85 -6.63
CA SER A 149 40.56 2.40 -7.32
C SER A 149 40.78 2.18 -8.81
N LYS A 150 40.06 1.19 -9.38
CA LYS A 150 40.01 0.94 -10.80
C LYS A 150 38.57 1.04 -11.28
N TYR A 151 38.40 1.66 -12.44
CA TYR A 151 37.12 1.72 -13.13
C TYR A 151 36.63 0.31 -13.50
N ILE A 152 35.35 0.06 -13.27
CA ILE A 152 34.62 -1.12 -13.72
C ILE A 152 33.44 -0.63 -14.55
N ALA A 153 33.34 -1.12 -15.80
CA ALA A 153 32.18 -0.85 -16.61
C ALA A 153 30.94 -1.57 -16.02
N THR A 154 29.91 -0.79 -15.74
CA THR A 154 28.64 -1.27 -15.19
C THR A 154 27.47 -1.02 -16.16
N VAL A 155 26.32 -1.65 -15.89
CA VAL A 155 25.11 -1.45 -16.70
C VAL A 155 24.62 0.01 -16.71
N ALA A 156 24.92 0.76 -15.67
CA ALA A 156 24.49 2.14 -15.47
C ALA A 156 25.68 3.09 -15.38
N PRO A 157 25.52 4.38 -15.73
CA PRO A 157 26.54 5.39 -15.48
C PRO A 157 26.66 5.58 -13.96
N SER A 158 27.70 5.01 -13.38
CA SER A 158 28.00 5.09 -11.95
C SER A 158 29.50 5.15 -11.69
N SER A 159 29.88 5.87 -10.64
CA SER A 159 31.29 5.97 -10.18
C SER A 159 31.71 4.76 -9.33
N MET A 160 31.16 3.59 -9.61
CA MET A 160 31.48 2.35 -8.94
C MET A 160 32.90 1.92 -9.27
N GLY A 161 33.65 1.42 -8.27
CA GLY A 161 35.03 1.04 -8.44
C GLY A 161 35.39 -0.31 -7.82
N GLN A 162 36.43 -0.95 -8.34
CA GLN A 162 37.18 -1.96 -7.60
C GLN A 162 38.23 -1.24 -6.76
N VAL A 163 38.23 -1.51 -5.46
CA VAL A 163 39.06 -0.80 -4.48
C VAL A 163 40.06 -1.75 -3.88
N SER A 164 41.33 -1.33 -3.85
CA SER A 164 42.42 -1.98 -3.08
C SER A 164 42.82 -1.07 -1.92
N PHE A 165 42.81 -1.59 -0.71
CA PHE A 165 43.12 -0.84 0.51
C PHE A 165 44.63 -0.83 0.73
N VAL A 166 45.25 0.33 0.68
CA VAL A 166 46.71 0.50 0.77
C VAL A 166 47.16 0.91 2.16
N ASP A 167 46.36 1.65 2.89
CA ASP A 167 46.62 2.14 4.24
C ASP A 167 45.29 2.21 4.98
N HIS A 168 45.23 1.70 6.20
CA HIS A 168 43.99 1.64 6.97
C HIS A 168 44.20 1.89 8.45
N GLU A 169 43.14 2.46 9.06
CA GLU A 169 43.01 2.58 10.51
C GLU A 169 41.79 1.77 10.98
N VAL A 170 41.92 1.13 12.13
CA VAL A 170 40.79 0.43 12.76
C VAL A 170 39.95 1.44 13.54
N LEU A 171 38.69 1.56 13.17
CA LEU A 171 37.74 2.43 13.85
C LEU A 171 37.13 1.74 15.06
N GLU A 172 36.84 0.45 14.95
CA GLU A 172 36.18 -0.36 15.98
C GLU A 172 36.40 -1.85 15.67
N ASN A 173 36.16 -2.73 16.64
CA ASN A 173 36.38 -4.18 16.49
C ASN A 173 35.27 -5.03 17.13
N GLY A 174 35.26 -6.31 16.79
CA GLY A 174 34.36 -7.31 17.37
C GLY A 174 32.89 -7.05 17.10
N LEU A 175 32.03 -7.35 18.08
CA LEU A 175 30.59 -7.25 17.96
C LEU A 175 30.08 -5.81 17.75
N ILE A 176 30.82 -4.81 18.31
CA ILE A 176 30.46 -3.40 18.12
C ILE A 176 30.66 -3.00 16.66
N ALA A 177 31.77 -3.40 16.05
CA ALA A 177 32.05 -3.16 14.63
C ALA A 177 30.99 -3.78 13.74
N GLN A 178 30.62 -5.04 14.00
CA GLN A 178 29.57 -5.74 13.25
C GLN A 178 28.21 -5.04 13.39
N SER A 179 27.81 -4.72 14.61
CA SER A 179 26.53 -4.03 14.87
C SER A 179 26.47 -2.66 14.18
N ALA A 180 27.54 -1.87 14.24
CA ALA A 180 27.61 -0.57 13.59
C ALA A 180 27.53 -0.68 12.05
N PHE A 181 28.17 -1.71 11.50
CA PHE A 181 28.12 -1.99 10.07
C PHE A 181 26.71 -2.42 9.62
N ASP A 182 26.03 -3.29 10.39
CA ASP A 182 24.66 -3.73 10.10
C ASP A 182 23.66 -2.56 10.18
N GLU A 183 23.85 -1.63 11.12
CA GLU A 183 23.08 -0.39 11.18
C GLU A 183 23.37 0.51 9.97
N ALA A 184 24.60 0.59 9.49
CA ALA A 184 24.93 1.35 8.29
C ALA A 184 24.29 0.73 7.04
N LEU A 185 24.24 -0.60 6.94
CA LEU A 185 23.49 -1.27 5.87
C LEU A 185 21.97 -1.02 5.97
N THR A 186 21.45 -0.83 7.17
CA THR A 186 20.05 -0.43 7.39
C THR A 186 19.82 1.00 6.86
N ASP A 187 20.68 1.96 7.21
CA ASP A 187 20.64 3.32 6.67
C ASP A 187 20.78 3.33 5.15
N TRP A 188 21.69 2.49 4.60
CA TRP A 188 21.86 2.33 3.16
C TRP A 188 20.55 1.89 2.48
N ARG A 189 19.90 0.85 3.02
CA ARG A 189 18.62 0.37 2.47
C ARG A 189 17.57 1.46 2.43
N ILE A 190 17.44 2.23 3.51
CA ILE A 190 16.46 3.32 3.59
C ILE A 190 16.77 4.42 2.58
N LEU A 191 18.00 4.92 2.55
CA LEU A 191 18.38 6.03 1.68
C LEU A 191 18.41 5.62 0.21
N ARG A 192 18.84 4.39 -0.11
CA ARG A 192 18.81 3.88 -1.48
C ARG A 192 17.38 3.57 -1.95
N ALA A 193 16.52 3.05 -1.07
CA ALA A 193 15.10 2.90 -1.36
C ALA A 193 14.43 4.26 -1.64
N SER A 194 14.82 5.29 -0.89
CA SER A 194 14.35 6.65 -1.11
C SER A 194 14.80 7.21 -2.47
N ALA A 195 16.06 7.00 -2.85
CA ALA A 195 16.56 7.36 -4.18
C ALA A 195 15.82 6.60 -5.30
N LEU A 196 15.49 5.31 -5.10
CA LEU A 196 14.67 4.51 -6.02
C LEU A 196 13.23 5.02 -6.13
N VAL A 197 12.64 5.49 -5.03
CA VAL A 197 11.33 6.17 -5.05
C VAL A 197 11.45 7.48 -5.84
N GLY A 198 12.49 8.26 -5.63
CA GLY A 198 12.75 9.47 -6.43
C GLY A 198 12.87 9.16 -7.92
N LEU A 199 13.68 8.18 -8.28
CA LEU A 199 13.85 7.70 -9.66
C LEU A 199 12.50 7.27 -10.27
N GLY A 200 11.68 6.53 -9.52
CA GLY A 200 10.33 6.14 -9.93
C GLY A 200 9.42 7.35 -10.18
N ASN A 201 9.46 8.37 -9.32
CA ASN A 201 8.74 9.63 -9.49
C ASN A 201 9.14 10.35 -10.80
N GLY A 202 10.44 10.44 -11.07
CA GLY A 202 10.96 11.03 -12.31
C GLY A 202 10.51 10.25 -13.55
N THR A 203 10.57 8.92 -13.49
CA THR A 203 10.16 8.05 -14.59
C THR A 203 8.66 8.11 -14.85
N LEU A 204 7.82 8.09 -13.80
CA LEU A 204 6.36 8.20 -13.95
C LEU A 204 5.98 9.55 -14.58
N ALA A 205 6.60 10.64 -14.14
CA ALA A 205 6.36 11.96 -14.73
C ALA A 205 6.69 11.97 -16.23
N LEU A 206 7.85 11.43 -16.62
CA LEU A 206 8.28 11.30 -18.02
C LEU A 206 7.29 10.43 -18.83
N GLY A 207 6.86 9.32 -18.27
CA GLY A 207 5.91 8.41 -18.93
C GLY A 207 4.54 9.02 -19.12
N ILE A 208 4.01 9.71 -18.10
CA ILE A 208 2.70 10.39 -18.14
C ILE A 208 2.72 11.49 -19.20
N GLU A 209 3.73 12.35 -19.19
CA GLU A 209 3.90 13.42 -20.19
C GLU A 209 3.93 12.86 -21.60
N TYR A 210 4.70 11.79 -21.82
CA TYR A 210 4.80 11.16 -23.13
C TYR A 210 3.46 10.59 -23.61
N VAL A 211 2.73 9.84 -22.79
CA VAL A 211 1.47 9.21 -23.22
C VAL A 211 0.34 10.24 -23.38
N GLN A 212 0.42 11.39 -22.71
CA GLN A 212 -0.52 12.50 -22.91
C GLN A 212 -0.26 13.26 -24.22
N SER A 213 1.01 13.41 -24.60
CA SER A 213 1.40 14.18 -25.79
C SER A 213 1.45 13.35 -27.07
N ARG A 214 1.87 12.07 -26.98
CA ARG A 214 2.01 11.16 -28.12
C ARG A 214 0.66 10.74 -28.68
N GLN A 215 0.46 11.00 -29.97
CA GLN A 215 -0.77 10.62 -30.68
C GLN A 215 -0.55 9.43 -31.59
N GLN A 216 -1.47 8.47 -31.55
CA GLN A 216 -1.63 7.36 -32.48
C GLN A 216 -3.13 7.05 -32.62
N PHE A 217 -3.57 6.65 -33.83
CA PHE A 217 -4.97 6.41 -34.12
C PHE A 217 -5.84 7.65 -33.82
N ASP A 218 -5.32 8.85 -34.08
CA ASP A 218 -5.96 10.16 -33.89
C ASP A 218 -6.30 10.53 -32.44
N VAL A 219 -5.75 9.82 -31.47
CA VAL A 219 -5.94 10.10 -30.03
C VAL A 219 -4.60 10.00 -29.28
N PRO A 220 -4.48 10.67 -28.12
CA PRO A 220 -3.33 10.46 -27.23
C PRO A 220 -3.24 8.97 -26.83
N VAL A 221 -2.04 8.38 -26.82
CA VAL A 221 -1.88 6.98 -26.41
C VAL A 221 -2.30 6.73 -24.95
N GLY A 222 -2.26 7.77 -24.11
CA GLY A 222 -2.79 7.75 -22.75
C GLY A 222 -4.32 7.64 -22.63
N SER A 223 -5.09 7.70 -23.74
CA SER A 223 -6.51 7.43 -23.74
C SER A 223 -6.85 5.92 -23.84
N PHE A 224 -5.88 5.08 -24.20
CA PHE A 224 -6.08 3.65 -24.24
C PHE A 224 -6.08 3.04 -22.83
N GLN A 225 -7.12 2.33 -22.48
CA GLN A 225 -7.32 1.73 -21.16
C GLN A 225 -6.16 0.78 -20.78
N ALA A 226 -5.59 0.06 -21.77
CA ALA A 226 -4.43 -0.80 -21.55
C ALA A 226 -3.19 -0.02 -21.07
N VAL A 227 -3.00 1.23 -21.49
CA VAL A 227 -1.93 2.12 -21.03
C VAL A 227 -2.27 2.70 -19.66
N GLN A 228 -3.51 3.15 -19.49
CA GLN A 228 -4.01 3.75 -18.25
C GLN A 228 -3.91 2.81 -17.07
N HIS A 229 -4.36 1.56 -17.23
CA HIS A 229 -4.40 0.58 -16.16
C HIS A 229 -2.99 0.17 -15.71
N GLN A 230 -2.04 0.04 -16.66
CA GLN A 230 -0.65 -0.21 -16.29
C GLN A 230 -0.05 0.95 -15.49
N LEU A 231 -0.29 2.21 -15.89
CA LEU A 231 0.19 3.37 -15.12
C LEU A 231 -0.48 3.47 -13.75
N ALA A 232 -1.75 3.11 -13.63
CA ALA A 232 -2.46 3.10 -12.36
C ALA A 232 -1.88 2.06 -11.38
N ASP A 233 -1.59 0.86 -11.85
CA ASP A 233 -0.94 -0.19 -11.06
C ASP A 233 0.46 0.25 -10.59
N LEU A 234 1.26 0.78 -11.52
CA LEU A 234 2.61 1.27 -11.21
C LEU A 234 2.60 2.42 -10.20
N ALA A 235 1.69 3.39 -10.36
CA ALA A 235 1.54 4.50 -9.43
C ALA A 235 1.09 4.02 -8.04
N THR A 236 0.24 2.99 -7.98
CA THR A 236 -0.22 2.39 -6.73
C THR A 236 0.92 1.67 -6.01
N ASP A 237 1.66 0.80 -6.68
CA ASP A 237 2.84 0.13 -6.11
C ASP A 237 3.91 1.14 -5.68
N HIS A 238 4.10 2.20 -6.46
CA HIS A 238 5.05 3.26 -6.16
C HIS A 238 4.68 4.05 -4.91
N GLN A 239 3.40 4.38 -4.73
CA GLN A 239 2.90 4.98 -3.48
C GLN A 239 3.16 4.05 -2.29
N GLY A 240 2.95 2.74 -2.45
CA GLY A 240 3.30 1.75 -1.42
C GLY A 240 4.78 1.76 -1.06
N ALA A 241 5.67 1.89 -2.05
CA ALA A 241 7.12 2.01 -1.83
C ALA A 241 7.48 3.28 -1.04
N SER A 242 6.87 4.41 -1.39
CA SER A 242 7.05 5.68 -0.67
C SER A 242 6.61 5.59 0.79
N LEU A 243 5.47 4.94 1.05
CA LEU A 243 4.96 4.72 2.41
C LEU A 243 5.90 3.82 3.24
N LEU A 244 6.46 2.75 2.65
CA LEU A 244 7.44 1.90 3.33
C LEU A 244 8.73 2.64 3.67
N VAL A 245 9.26 3.44 2.73
CA VAL A 245 10.45 4.28 2.97
C VAL A 245 10.21 5.24 4.12
N THR A 246 9.06 5.93 4.12
CA THR A 246 8.69 6.86 5.18
C THR A 246 8.59 6.14 6.53
N ALA A 247 7.95 4.97 6.57
CA ALA A 247 7.81 4.18 7.78
C ALA A 247 9.19 3.72 8.31
N ALA A 248 10.09 3.26 7.43
CA ALA A 248 11.43 2.84 7.81
C ALA A 248 12.29 4.01 8.32
N ALA A 249 12.21 5.17 7.66
CA ALA A 249 13.01 6.35 8.01
C ALA A 249 12.58 7.02 9.32
N THR A 250 11.32 6.85 9.72
CA THR A 250 10.75 7.43 10.96
C THR A 250 10.70 6.44 12.14
N GLU A 251 10.98 5.15 11.90
CA GLU A 251 10.95 4.14 12.95
C GLU A 251 12.11 4.31 13.93
N THR A 252 11.80 4.28 15.22
CA THR A 252 12.77 4.48 16.30
C THR A 252 13.30 3.18 16.91
N ASP A 253 12.52 2.10 16.87
CA ASP A 253 13.00 0.79 17.29
C ASP A 253 13.97 0.22 16.26
N VAL A 254 15.16 -0.16 16.70
CA VAL A 254 16.28 -0.59 15.84
C VAL A 254 15.93 -1.86 15.04
N SER A 255 15.35 -2.86 15.71
CA SER A 255 15.01 -4.14 15.08
C SER A 255 13.90 -3.99 14.06
N ARG A 256 12.86 -3.24 14.43
CA ARG A 256 11.74 -2.96 13.53
C ARG A 256 12.15 -2.09 12.34
N ARG A 257 13.03 -1.11 12.57
CA ARG A 257 13.60 -0.28 11.49
C ARG A 257 14.39 -1.14 10.51
N ALA A 258 15.18 -2.12 10.96
CA ALA A 258 15.92 -3.03 10.11
C ALA A 258 14.97 -3.86 9.22
N LEU A 259 13.90 -4.43 9.78
CA LEU A 259 12.86 -5.13 9.01
C LEU A 259 12.19 -4.24 7.96
N LEU A 260 11.74 -3.04 8.38
CA LEU A 260 11.11 -2.09 7.45
C LEU A 260 12.08 -1.60 6.36
N ALA A 261 13.37 -1.43 6.67
CA ALA A 261 14.39 -1.05 5.70
C ALA A 261 14.59 -2.12 4.61
N ARG A 262 14.62 -3.41 4.99
CA ARG A 262 14.68 -4.52 4.02
C ARG A 262 13.42 -4.56 3.15
N MET A 263 12.23 -4.44 3.76
CA MET A 263 10.97 -4.37 3.02
C MET A 263 10.96 -3.20 2.04
N ALA A 264 11.37 -2.00 2.50
CA ALA A 264 11.40 -0.79 1.68
C ALA A 264 12.37 -0.91 0.50
N TYR A 265 13.59 -1.40 0.73
CA TYR A 265 14.58 -1.57 -0.33
C TYR A 265 14.15 -2.59 -1.39
N TRP A 266 13.66 -3.75 -0.94
CA TRP A 266 13.16 -4.79 -1.85
C TRP A 266 11.96 -4.30 -2.66
N PHE A 267 10.98 -3.69 -1.99
CA PHE A 267 9.74 -3.25 -2.65
C PHE A 267 9.99 -2.04 -3.58
N ALA A 268 10.79 -1.06 -3.16
CA ALA A 268 11.16 0.10 -4.00
C ALA A 268 11.94 -0.34 -5.23
N GLY A 269 12.87 -1.30 -5.10
CA GLY A 269 13.60 -1.90 -6.22
C GLY A 269 12.66 -2.58 -7.22
N ARG A 270 11.71 -3.39 -6.74
CA ARG A 270 10.68 -4.05 -7.57
C ARG A 270 9.84 -3.00 -8.31
N SER A 271 9.33 -2.01 -7.59
CA SER A 271 8.49 -0.94 -8.15
C SER A 271 9.25 -0.09 -9.18
N ALA A 272 10.44 0.39 -8.88
CA ALA A 272 11.24 1.21 -9.77
C ALA A 272 11.58 0.47 -11.08
N ARG A 273 11.95 -0.81 -10.99
CA ARG A 273 12.22 -1.65 -12.19
C ARG A 273 10.98 -1.86 -13.03
N ALA A 274 9.82 -2.08 -12.42
CA ALA A 274 8.55 -2.22 -13.13
C ALA A 274 8.18 -0.90 -13.86
N ILE A 275 8.27 0.23 -13.17
CA ILE A 275 7.99 1.56 -13.73
C ILE A 275 8.89 1.85 -14.92
N THR A 276 10.21 1.73 -14.73
CA THR A 276 11.19 2.09 -15.77
C THR A 276 11.08 1.20 -17.02
N LYS A 277 10.84 -0.11 -16.82
CA LYS A 277 10.57 -1.06 -17.92
C LYS A 277 9.33 -0.65 -18.71
N THR A 278 8.22 -0.33 -18.02
CA THR A 278 6.95 -0.03 -18.67
C THR A 278 7.00 1.33 -19.38
N VAL A 279 7.59 2.35 -18.76
CA VAL A 279 7.73 3.67 -19.37
C VAL A 279 8.66 3.61 -20.60
N LEU A 280 9.77 2.85 -20.53
CA LEU A 280 10.62 2.58 -21.68
C LEU A 280 9.82 1.94 -22.82
N HIS A 281 8.98 0.94 -22.49
CA HIS A 281 8.10 0.27 -23.47
C HIS A 281 7.09 1.24 -24.09
N PHE A 282 6.48 2.16 -23.32
CA PHE A 282 5.54 3.14 -23.86
C PHE A 282 6.15 4.11 -24.86
N HIS A 283 7.45 4.40 -24.75
CA HIS A 283 8.18 5.19 -25.73
C HIS A 283 8.43 4.43 -27.06
N GLY A 284 8.11 3.13 -27.13
CA GLY A 284 8.31 2.30 -28.30
C GLY A 284 9.79 2.24 -28.70
N GLY A 285 10.08 2.32 -30.00
CA GLY A 285 11.45 2.28 -30.50
C GLY A 285 12.34 3.40 -29.92
N TYR A 286 11.80 4.57 -29.63
CA TYR A 286 12.54 5.68 -29.02
C TYR A 286 13.05 5.35 -27.62
N GLY A 287 12.26 4.61 -26.81
CA GLY A 287 12.68 4.23 -25.45
C GLY A 287 13.93 3.34 -25.42
N PHE A 288 14.24 2.65 -26.53
CA PHE A 288 15.42 1.78 -26.67
C PHE A 288 16.67 2.52 -27.18
N MET A 289 16.54 3.79 -27.60
CA MET A 289 17.65 4.59 -28.12
C MET A 289 18.40 5.27 -26.97
N LEU A 290 19.74 5.30 -27.05
CA LEU A 290 20.60 5.91 -26.03
C LEU A 290 20.44 7.44 -25.93
N GLU A 291 19.93 8.08 -26.97
CA GLU A 291 19.67 9.51 -27.03
C GLU A 291 18.48 9.95 -26.14
N TYR A 292 17.57 9.00 -25.81
CA TYR A 292 16.38 9.25 -25.00
C TYR A 292 16.60 8.90 -23.53
N ASP A 293 15.90 9.61 -22.62
CA ASP A 293 16.08 9.48 -21.17
C ASP A 293 15.60 8.15 -20.55
N PRO A 294 14.51 7.50 -21.02
CA PRO A 294 13.96 6.30 -20.35
C PRO A 294 15.00 5.22 -20.07
N GLN A 295 15.99 5.04 -20.96
CA GLN A 295 17.02 4.04 -20.78
C GLN A 295 18.00 4.35 -19.62
N LEU A 296 18.21 5.64 -19.28
CA LEU A 296 19.04 6.04 -18.12
C LEU A 296 18.36 5.62 -16.83
N PHE A 297 17.06 5.91 -16.69
CA PHE A 297 16.25 5.49 -15.56
C PHE A 297 16.21 3.95 -15.44
N PHE A 298 15.99 3.24 -16.53
CA PHE A 298 15.95 1.78 -16.54
C PHE A 298 17.26 1.16 -16.08
N ARG A 299 18.41 1.65 -16.54
CA ARG A 299 19.73 1.14 -16.17
C ARG A 299 20.05 1.42 -14.69
N LEU A 300 19.76 2.62 -14.21
CA LEU A 300 19.97 2.99 -12.80
C LEU A 300 19.04 2.26 -11.86
N ALA A 301 17.76 2.09 -12.21
CA ALA A 301 16.83 1.28 -11.40
C ALA A 301 17.34 -0.16 -11.23
N THR A 302 17.88 -0.74 -12.30
CA THR A 302 18.50 -2.06 -12.26
C THR A 302 19.73 -2.07 -11.35
N ALA A 303 20.67 -1.13 -11.55
CA ALA A 303 21.90 -1.06 -10.76
C ALA A 303 21.63 -0.87 -9.28
N TRP A 304 20.84 0.15 -8.90
CA TRP A 304 20.57 0.48 -7.50
C TRP A 304 19.78 -0.59 -6.75
N SER A 305 18.93 -1.36 -7.44
CA SER A 305 18.14 -2.43 -6.81
C SER A 305 18.93 -3.72 -6.52
N ILE A 306 20.16 -3.84 -7.02
CA ILE A 306 21.03 -5.04 -6.85
C ILE A 306 22.34 -4.74 -6.12
N GLU A 307 22.55 -3.54 -5.61
CA GLU A 307 23.79 -3.16 -4.90
C GLU A 307 24.09 -4.03 -3.67
N LEU A 308 23.06 -4.52 -3.00
CA LEU A 308 23.18 -5.44 -1.86
C LEU A 308 23.10 -6.93 -2.26
N GLY A 309 23.14 -7.22 -3.57
CA GLY A 309 23.10 -8.57 -4.11
C GLY A 309 21.77 -8.90 -4.78
N ASP A 310 21.48 -10.20 -4.89
CA ASP A 310 20.26 -10.72 -5.49
C ASP A 310 19.02 -10.34 -4.65
N PRO A 311 18.01 -9.67 -5.24
CA PRO A 311 16.75 -9.36 -4.55
C PRO A 311 16.04 -10.59 -3.95
N ALA A 312 16.22 -11.78 -4.50
CA ALA A 312 15.70 -13.01 -3.92
C ALA A 312 16.44 -13.38 -2.62
N SER A 313 17.73 -13.09 -2.53
CA SER A 313 18.51 -13.28 -1.29
C SER A 313 18.11 -12.28 -0.21
N GLU A 314 17.84 -11.02 -0.57
CA GLU A 314 17.29 -10.03 0.37
C GLU A 314 15.92 -10.48 0.91
N LEU A 315 15.06 -11.03 0.07
CA LEU A 315 13.76 -11.55 0.50
C LEU A 315 13.89 -12.79 1.39
N ASN A 316 14.84 -13.67 1.14
CA ASN A 316 15.13 -14.82 2.01
C ASN A 316 15.69 -14.37 3.38
N SER A 317 16.59 -13.37 3.40
CA SER A 317 17.09 -12.79 4.65
C SER A 317 15.98 -12.12 5.45
N LEU A 318 15.06 -11.41 4.77
CA LEU A 318 13.85 -10.88 5.40
C LEU A 318 12.99 -12.01 6.00
N ALA A 319 12.85 -13.12 5.29
CA ALA A 319 12.11 -14.29 5.77
C ALA A 319 12.74 -14.89 7.04
N ASP A 320 14.08 -14.91 7.16
CA ASP A 320 14.79 -15.37 8.36
C ASP A 320 14.47 -14.46 9.57
N GLU A 321 14.50 -13.16 9.38
CA GLU A 321 14.18 -12.19 10.43
C GLU A 321 12.70 -12.22 10.83
N LEU A 322 11.79 -12.38 9.86
CA LEU A 322 10.35 -12.50 10.09
C LEU A 322 9.99 -13.79 10.83
N ASP A 323 10.68 -14.88 10.57
CA ASP A 323 10.44 -16.16 11.27
C ASP A 323 10.77 -16.04 12.76
N LEU A 324 11.82 -15.30 13.12
CA LEU A 324 12.16 -14.97 14.52
C LEU A 324 11.11 -14.08 15.18
N SER A 325 10.45 -13.19 14.43
CA SER A 325 9.41 -12.28 14.93
C SER A 325 7.99 -12.89 14.90
N GLY A 326 7.83 -14.11 14.38
CA GLY A 326 6.53 -14.78 14.23
C GLY A 326 5.74 -14.36 12.99
N TRP A 327 6.41 -13.85 11.95
CA TRP A 327 5.81 -13.44 10.65
C TRP A 327 4.82 -12.27 10.72
N VAL A 328 4.70 -11.64 11.87
CA VAL A 328 3.92 -10.40 12.06
C VAL A 328 4.86 -9.37 12.66
N LEU A 329 4.89 -8.16 12.11
CA LEU A 329 5.61 -7.07 12.75
C LEU A 329 4.99 -6.82 14.11
N PRO A 330 5.74 -6.98 15.21
CA PRO A 330 5.18 -6.83 16.54
C PRO A 330 4.64 -5.41 16.73
N ASP A 331 3.47 -5.32 17.34
CA ASP A 331 2.99 -4.07 17.93
C ASP A 331 3.82 -3.82 19.19
N LEU A 332 4.87 -3.05 19.07
CA LEU A 332 5.77 -2.77 20.20
C LEU A 332 5.08 -1.98 21.30
N TYR A 333 4.11 -1.16 20.91
CA TYR A 333 3.35 -0.29 21.82
C TYR A 333 1.87 -0.32 21.47
N PRO A 334 1.15 -1.45 21.70
CA PRO A 334 -0.28 -1.49 21.44
C PRO A 334 -0.98 -0.47 22.35
N SER A 335 -1.93 0.27 21.80
CA SER A 335 -2.73 1.19 22.60
C SER A 335 -3.54 0.42 23.67
N SER A 336 -3.94 1.09 24.74
CA SER A 336 -4.83 0.49 25.75
C SER A 336 -6.14 0.02 25.13
N PHE A 337 -6.66 0.76 24.14
CA PHE A 337 -7.86 0.39 23.40
C PHE A 337 -7.66 -0.90 22.59
N ARG A 338 -6.55 -1.03 21.87
CA ARG A 338 -6.21 -2.27 21.13
C ARG A 338 -6.14 -3.49 22.05
N LEU A 339 -5.54 -3.35 23.24
CA LEU A 339 -5.47 -4.42 24.21
C LEU A 339 -6.85 -4.79 24.77
N GLU A 340 -7.72 -3.81 24.99
CA GLU A 340 -9.11 -4.01 25.41
C GLU A 340 -9.88 -4.79 24.34
N VAL A 341 -9.78 -4.40 23.06
CA VAL A 341 -10.42 -5.10 21.94
C VAL A 341 -9.91 -6.53 21.82
N ARG A 342 -8.59 -6.76 21.92
CA ARG A 342 -8.02 -8.13 21.91
C ARG A 342 -8.58 -9.00 23.01
N LYS A 343 -8.67 -8.48 24.23
CA LYS A 343 -9.24 -9.22 25.37
C LYS A 343 -10.71 -9.55 25.15
N PHE A 344 -11.46 -8.59 24.62
CA PHE A 344 -12.87 -8.78 24.29
C PHE A 344 -13.04 -9.88 23.23
N LEU A 345 -12.29 -9.80 22.13
CA LEU A 345 -12.39 -10.78 21.03
C LEU A 345 -11.94 -12.18 21.45
N ALA A 346 -10.92 -12.30 22.29
CA ALA A 346 -10.51 -13.59 22.83
C ALA A 346 -11.61 -14.28 23.63
N ALA A 347 -12.50 -13.51 24.28
CA ALA A 347 -13.61 -14.04 25.06
C ALA A 347 -14.89 -14.30 24.24
N ASN A 348 -15.11 -13.54 23.13
CA ASN A 348 -16.40 -13.52 22.42
C ASN A 348 -16.32 -14.02 20.97
N CYS A 349 -15.13 -14.21 20.42
CA CYS A 349 -14.91 -14.68 19.05
C CYS A 349 -13.86 -15.82 19.02
N PRO A 350 -14.11 -16.95 19.70
CA PRO A 350 -13.27 -18.13 19.58
C PRO A 350 -13.39 -18.74 18.16
N PRO A 351 -12.45 -19.60 17.73
CA PRO A 351 -12.42 -20.18 16.38
C PRO A 351 -13.74 -20.82 15.93
N GLU A 352 -14.46 -21.45 16.84
CA GLU A 352 -15.73 -22.12 16.54
C GLU A 352 -16.83 -21.16 16.05
N VAL A 353 -16.78 -19.89 16.47
CA VAL A 353 -17.71 -18.84 16.00
C VAL A 353 -17.43 -18.54 14.53
N VAL A 354 -16.16 -18.46 14.15
CA VAL A 354 -15.73 -18.23 12.77
C VAL A 354 -16.07 -19.42 11.87
N GLU A 355 -15.73 -20.64 12.31
CA GLU A 355 -16.01 -21.89 11.59
C GLU A 355 -17.52 -22.08 11.34
N LYS A 356 -18.36 -21.78 12.34
CA LYS A 356 -19.80 -21.84 12.23
C LYS A 356 -20.35 -20.85 11.20
N ALA A 357 -19.84 -19.64 11.16
CA ALA A 357 -20.26 -18.64 10.18
C ALA A 357 -19.93 -19.09 8.75
N HIS A 358 -18.71 -19.55 8.50
CA HIS A 358 -18.31 -20.08 7.19
C HIS A 358 -19.11 -21.31 6.78
N SER A 359 -19.36 -22.25 7.68
CA SER A 359 -20.15 -23.45 7.38
C SER A 359 -21.62 -23.16 7.08
N SER A 360 -22.16 -22.07 7.61
CA SER A 360 -23.53 -21.62 7.31
C SER A 360 -23.65 -20.77 6.05
N GLY A 361 -22.51 -20.27 5.51
CA GLY A 361 -22.46 -19.31 4.44
C GLY A 361 -22.91 -17.88 4.82
N THR A 362 -23.31 -17.67 6.09
CA THR A 362 -23.74 -16.35 6.59
C THR A 362 -22.61 -15.75 7.41
N MET A 363 -21.89 -14.81 6.83
CA MET A 363 -20.74 -14.13 7.44
C MET A 363 -21.16 -13.06 8.45
N HIS A 364 -22.20 -13.37 9.24
CA HIS A 364 -22.67 -12.51 10.33
C HIS A 364 -23.10 -13.34 11.53
N ASN A 365 -22.51 -13.06 12.70
CA ASN A 365 -22.87 -13.70 13.96
C ASN A 365 -23.56 -12.69 14.88
N TRP A 366 -24.86 -12.88 15.10
CA TRP A 366 -25.68 -11.98 15.90
C TRP A 366 -25.27 -11.91 17.38
N GLU A 367 -24.73 -12.98 17.96
CA GLU A 367 -24.28 -13.01 19.35
C GLU A 367 -23.06 -12.10 19.51
N LEU A 368 -22.06 -12.27 18.64
CA LEU A 368 -20.88 -11.39 18.60
C LEU A 368 -21.27 -9.94 18.32
N HIS A 369 -22.17 -9.72 17.34
CA HIS A 369 -22.64 -8.38 16.99
C HIS A 369 -23.26 -7.66 18.19
N ARG A 370 -24.16 -8.32 18.93
CA ARG A 370 -24.78 -7.78 20.14
C ARG A 370 -23.77 -7.58 21.27
N ALA A 371 -22.79 -8.47 21.41
CA ALA A 371 -21.72 -8.33 22.40
C ALA A 371 -20.85 -7.10 22.11
N LEU A 372 -20.52 -6.85 20.83
CA LEU A 372 -19.82 -5.62 20.38
C LEU A 372 -20.65 -4.37 20.67
N ALA A 373 -21.96 -4.42 20.40
CA ALA A 373 -22.87 -3.32 20.71
C ALA A 373 -22.91 -3.00 22.21
N HIS A 374 -23.05 -4.05 23.04
CA HIS A 374 -23.10 -3.91 24.51
C HIS A 374 -21.81 -3.29 25.07
N GLN A 375 -20.66 -3.59 24.45
CA GLN A 375 -19.36 -2.99 24.78
C GLN A 375 -19.20 -1.56 24.19
N GLY A 376 -20.16 -1.09 23.39
CA GLY A 376 -20.09 0.19 22.68
C GLY A 376 -19.13 0.22 21.49
N LEU A 377 -18.64 -0.96 21.05
CA LEU A 377 -17.66 -1.05 19.96
C LEU A 377 -18.27 -0.86 18.57
N LEU A 378 -19.58 -1.15 18.38
CA LEU A 378 -20.26 -0.85 17.12
C LEU A 378 -20.39 0.66 16.86
N ALA A 379 -20.44 1.45 17.91
CA ALA A 379 -20.60 2.90 17.90
C ALA A 379 -19.32 3.62 18.34
N ALA A 380 -18.17 2.98 18.29
CA ALA A 380 -16.95 3.46 18.93
C ALA A 380 -16.54 4.88 18.48
N ASP A 381 -16.70 5.22 17.21
CA ASP A 381 -16.42 6.54 16.63
C ASP A 381 -17.54 7.59 16.82
N TRP A 382 -18.72 7.15 17.30
CA TRP A 382 -19.86 8.03 17.49
C TRP A 382 -19.77 8.82 18.81
N PRO A 383 -20.47 9.98 18.90
CA PRO A 383 -20.55 10.76 20.10
C PRO A 383 -21.13 9.98 21.30
N VAL A 384 -20.67 10.34 22.51
CA VAL A 384 -21.11 9.67 23.76
C VAL A 384 -22.62 9.79 23.96
N GLU A 385 -23.23 10.93 23.61
CA GLU A 385 -24.67 11.17 23.67
C GLU A 385 -25.49 10.25 22.75
N MET A 386 -24.83 9.65 21.75
CA MET A 386 -25.45 8.64 20.86
C MET A 386 -25.11 7.19 21.26
N GLY A 387 -24.48 7.01 22.41
CA GLY A 387 -24.03 5.71 22.90
C GLY A 387 -22.66 5.27 22.39
N GLY A 388 -21.91 6.18 21.77
CA GLY A 388 -20.56 5.96 21.28
C GLY A 388 -19.46 6.23 22.30
N GLN A 389 -18.21 6.23 21.85
CA GLN A 389 -17.02 6.43 22.68
C GLN A 389 -16.13 7.58 22.20
N ASN A 390 -16.51 8.34 21.17
CA ASN A 390 -15.69 9.38 20.54
C ASN A 390 -14.29 8.87 20.12
N ARG A 391 -14.15 7.61 19.71
CA ARG A 391 -12.86 7.07 19.28
C ARG A 391 -12.37 7.77 18.03
N ASN A 392 -11.09 8.08 18.00
CA ASN A 392 -10.47 8.72 16.86
C ASN A 392 -10.26 7.73 15.70
N PRO A 393 -10.00 8.22 14.46
CA PRO A 393 -9.80 7.34 13.31
C PRO A 393 -8.67 6.31 13.47
N GLY A 394 -7.62 6.60 14.27
CA GLY A 394 -6.54 5.66 14.58
C GLY A 394 -7.03 4.48 15.42
N GLU A 395 -7.84 4.73 16.43
CA GLU A 395 -8.46 3.68 17.26
C GLU A 395 -9.46 2.85 16.45
N MET A 396 -10.21 3.46 15.52
CA MET A 396 -11.08 2.73 14.59
C MET A 396 -10.30 1.81 13.66
N PHE A 397 -9.14 2.26 13.18
CA PHE A 397 -8.23 1.43 12.40
C PHE A 397 -7.72 0.23 13.22
N GLU A 398 -7.35 0.45 14.49
CA GLU A 398 -6.95 -0.63 15.40
C GLU A 398 -8.09 -1.64 15.64
N LEU A 399 -9.33 -1.17 15.84
CA LEU A 399 -10.50 -2.02 15.97
C LEU A 399 -10.69 -2.90 14.73
N GLY A 400 -10.61 -2.30 13.54
CA GLY A 400 -10.71 -3.04 12.27
C GLY A 400 -9.61 -4.11 12.12
N GLU A 401 -8.35 -3.79 12.45
CA GLU A 401 -7.25 -4.75 12.42
C GLU A 401 -7.46 -5.93 13.40
N GLU A 402 -7.93 -5.66 14.61
CA GLU A 402 -8.15 -6.72 15.59
C GLU A 402 -9.33 -7.64 15.23
N LEU A 403 -10.41 -7.08 14.67
CA LEU A 403 -11.55 -7.86 14.15
C LEU A 403 -11.11 -8.76 12.99
N ALA A 404 -10.36 -8.21 12.04
CA ALA A 404 -9.84 -8.95 10.90
C ALA A 404 -8.83 -10.04 11.32
N ARG A 405 -7.99 -9.78 12.32
CA ARG A 405 -7.01 -10.73 12.85
C ARG A 405 -7.64 -12.05 13.35
N VAL A 406 -8.87 -11.99 13.83
CA VAL A 406 -9.60 -13.20 14.28
C VAL A 406 -10.62 -13.70 13.25
N GLY A 407 -10.75 -13.03 12.10
CA GLY A 407 -11.78 -13.35 11.10
C GLY A 407 -13.20 -13.18 11.63
N ALA A 408 -13.45 -12.12 12.41
CA ALA A 408 -14.72 -11.90 13.08
C ALA A 408 -15.88 -11.83 12.07
N PRO A 409 -16.90 -12.69 12.15
CA PRO A 409 -18.04 -12.73 11.22
C PRO A 409 -19.06 -11.64 11.57
N ILE A 410 -18.80 -10.42 11.13
CA ILE A 410 -19.61 -9.23 11.43
C ILE A 410 -19.86 -8.35 10.20
N ASP A 411 -19.96 -8.92 9.02
CA ASP A 411 -20.13 -8.19 7.75
C ASP A 411 -21.28 -7.17 7.80
N GLY A 412 -22.36 -7.51 8.50
CA GLY A 412 -23.51 -6.62 8.68
C GLY A 412 -23.18 -5.30 9.42
N TRP A 413 -22.11 -5.27 10.24
CA TRP A 413 -21.71 -4.06 10.92
C TRP A 413 -21.18 -2.99 9.95
N GLY A 414 -20.24 -3.34 9.07
CA GLY A 414 -19.66 -2.40 8.11
C GLY A 414 -20.71 -1.74 7.23
N ILE A 415 -21.65 -2.54 6.68
CA ILE A 415 -22.76 -2.06 5.85
C ILE A 415 -23.71 -1.16 6.67
N SER A 416 -24.11 -1.58 7.87
CA SER A 416 -25.05 -0.82 8.69
C SER A 416 -24.45 0.49 9.18
N ASN A 417 -23.16 0.51 9.54
CA ASN A 417 -22.44 1.73 9.93
C ASN A 417 -22.32 2.73 8.76
N LEU A 418 -22.06 2.24 7.54
CA LEU A 418 -22.09 3.05 6.31
C LEU A 418 -23.47 3.74 6.14
N VAL A 419 -24.56 2.99 6.33
CA VAL A 419 -25.92 3.53 6.24
C VAL A 419 -26.17 4.54 7.35
N ALA A 420 -25.75 4.26 8.59
CA ALA A 420 -25.89 5.18 9.73
C ALA A 420 -25.16 6.50 9.47
N HIS A 421 -23.91 6.50 9.02
CA HIS A 421 -23.17 7.71 8.67
C HIS A 421 -23.80 8.47 7.52
N THR A 422 -24.34 7.76 6.51
CA THR A 422 -25.05 8.38 5.41
C THR A 422 -26.32 9.06 5.88
N LEU A 423 -27.14 8.40 6.69
CA LEU A 423 -28.34 8.99 7.29
C LEU A 423 -28.02 10.18 8.18
N ASN A 424 -26.94 10.13 8.96
CA ASN A 424 -26.51 11.26 9.78
C ASN A 424 -26.25 12.51 8.95
N ARG A 425 -25.73 12.34 7.73
CA ARG A 425 -25.38 13.46 6.84
C ARG A 425 -26.55 13.96 5.98
N VAL A 426 -27.38 13.06 5.45
CA VAL A 426 -28.42 13.40 4.45
C VAL A 426 -29.82 12.90 4.81
N GLY A 427 -30.00 12.15 5.89
CA GLY A 427 -31.28 11.64 6.34
C GLY A 427 -32.15 12.71 6.98
N THR A 428 -33.46 12.44 7.08
CA THR A 428 -34.41 13.26 7.82
C THR A 428 -34.19 13.15 9.32
N GLU A 429 -34.67 14.12 10.10
CA GLU A 429 -34.55 14.09 11.57
C GLU A 429 -35.26 12.88 12.20
N ALA A 430 -36.33 12.38 11.58
CA ALA A 430 -37.00 11.16 12.00
C ALA A 430 -36.09 9.94 11.78
N GLN A 431 -35.51 9.78 10.57
CA GLN A 431 -34.57 8.71 10.27
C GLN A 431 -33.36 8.72 11.20
N LYS A 432 -32.80 9.90 11.49
CA LYS A 432 -31.68 10.05 12.42
C LYS A 432 -32.03 9.58 13.83
N LYS A 433 -33.23 9.94 14.32
CA LYS A 433 -33.65 9.59 15.70
C LYS A 433 -34.09 8.14 15.86
N GLU A 434 -34.63 7.52 14.83
CA GLU A 434 -35.20 6.18 14.92
C GLU A 434 -34.23 5.10 14.48
N ILE A 435 -33.55 5.31 13.35
CA ILE A 435 -32.75 4.25 12.70
C ILE A 435 -31.31 4.21 13.26
N ILE A 436 -30.64 5.37 13.34
CA ILE A 436 -29.22 5.39 13.78
C ILE A 436 -29.04 4.77 15.16
N PRO A 437 -29.81 5.14 16.22
CA PRO A 437 -29.61 4.54 17.53
C PRO A 437 -29.84 3.02 17.53
N SER A 438 -30.78 2.52 16.71
CA SER A 438 -31.06 1.08 16.64
C SER A 438 -29.94 0.30 15.94
N ILE A 439 -29.27 0.91 14.94
CA ILE A 439 -28.06 0.35 14.34
C ILE A 439 -26.92 0.30 15.39
N LEU A 440 -26.69 1.40 16.09
CA LEU A 440 -25.60 1.52 17.07
C LEU A 440 -25.76 0.58 18.26
N ARG A 441 -27.02 0.26 18.65
CA ARG A 441 -27.31 -0.76 19.68
C ARG A 441 -27.28 -2.20 19.17
N GLY A 442 -26.96 -2.42 17.86
CA GLY A 442 -26.92 -3.76 17.29
C GLY A 442 -28.29 -4.43 17.14
N GLU A 443 -29.36 -3.65 17.05
CA GLU A 443 -30.74 -4.12 16.89
C GLU A 443 -31.16 -4.20 15.43
N VAL A 444 -30.54 -3.39 14.57
CA VAL A 444 -30.86 -3.21 13.15
C VAL A 444 -29.65 -3.45 12.27
N LEU A 445 -29.82 -4.29 11.25
CA LEU A 445 -28.90 -4.46 10.15
C LEU A 445 -29.49 -3.89 8.85
N CYS A 446 -28.62 -3.39 8.01
CA CYS A 446 -28.91 -2.91 6.68
C CYS A 446 -28.18 -3.73 5.60
N ALA A 447 -28.80 -3.89 4.43
CA ALA A 447 -28.17 -4.42 3.23
C ALA A 447 -28.16 -3.34 2.13
N LEU A 448 -27.25 -3.48 1.13
CA LEU A 448 -27.17 -2.55 -0.01
C LEU A 448 -27.85 -3.13 -1.24
N GLY A 449 -28.90 -2.45 -1.72
CA GLY A 449 -29.61 -2.80 -2.95
C GLY A 449 -29.19 -1.88 -4.10
N TYR A 450 -27.97 -2.06 -4.65
CA TYR A 450 -27.43 -1.19 -5.69
C TYR A 450 -27.43 -1.87 -7.07
N SER A 451 -26.73 -2.99 -7.19
CA SER A 451 -26.50 -3.69 -8.45
C SER A 451 -27.76 -4.36 -8.99
N GLU A 452 -27.87 -4.40 -10.31
CA GLU A 452 -28.88 -5.16 -11.05
C GLU A 452 -28.18 -6.12 -12.02
N PRO A 453 -28.88 -7.12 -12.58
CA PRO A 453 -28.28 -8.05 -13.54
C PRO A 453 -27.52 -7.36 -14.68
N ASP A 454 -28.06 -6.23 -15.20
CA ASP A 454 -27.47 -5.48 -16.30
C ASP A 454 -26.76 -4.18 -15.86
N ALA A 455 -26.69 -3.88 -14.55
CA ALA A 455 -26.13 -2.64 -14.02
C ALA A 455 -25.29 -2.90 -12.76
N GLY A 456 -24.03 -3.35 -12.96
CA GLY A 456 -23.02 -3.55 -11.91
C GLY A 456 -22.06 -2.36 -11.81
N SER A 457 -20.95 -2.37 -12.58
CA SER A 457 -20.01 -1.25 -12.61
C SER A 457 -20.64 0.07 -13.07
N ASP A 458 -21.62 0.03 -13.98
CA ASP A 458 -22.45 1.17 -14.36
C ASP A 458 -23.75 1.21 -13.54
N VAL A 459 -23.61 1.31 -12.23
CA VAL A 459 -24.73 1.30 -11.28
C VAL A 459 -25.74 2.42 -11.55
N ALA A 460 -25.32 3.51 -12.21
CA ALA A 460 -26.22 4.58 -12.64
C ALA A 460 -27.20 4.17 -13.75
N ALA A 461 -26.97 3.02 -14.42
CA ALA A 461 -27.89 2.45 -15.39
C ALA A 461 -29.08 1.68 -14.75
N THR A 462 -29.23 1.71 -13.44
CA THR A 462 -30.33 1.14 -12.66
C THR A 462 -31.70 1.39 -13.34
N ILE A 463 -32.49 0.31 -13.46
CA ILE A 463 -33.86 0.31 -14.05
C ILE A 463 -34.95 -0.02 -13.02
N THR A 464 -34.63 -0.56 -11.84
CA THR A 464 -35.58 -0.71 -10.74
C THR A 464 -36.28 0.62 -10.50
N PHE A 465 -37.59 0.67 -10.64
CA PHE A 465 -38.35 1.92 -10.75
C PHE A 465 -39.21 2.15 -9.51
N ALA A 466 -39.16 3.37 -8.97
CA ALA A 466 -40.03 3.83 -7.92
C ALA A 466 -40.96 4.92 -8.47
N GLN A 467 -42.28 4.66 -8.45
CA GLN A 467 -43.31 5.56 -8.90
C GLN A 467 -44.04 6.19 -7.71
N SER A 468 -44.17 7.51 -7.70
CA SER A 468 -44.93 8.23 -6.66
C SER A 468 -46.41 7.90 -6.76
N CYS A 469 -47.07 7.67 -5.62
CA CYS A 469 -48.49 7.39 -5.48
C CYS A 469 -49.04 8.05 -4.19
N GLY A 470 -49.38 9.35 -4.29
CA GLY A 470 -49.71 10.16 -3.11
C GLY A 470 -48.54 10.36 -2.19
N ASP A 471 -48.69 9.98 -0.91
CA ASP A 471 -47.62 10.03 0.10
C ASP A 471 -46.76 8.74 0.10
N ASP A 472 -47.02 7.83 -0.83
CA ASP A 472 -46.31 6.56 -0.94
C ASP A 472 -45.56 6.48 -2.27
N TRP A 473 -44.65 5.47 -2.33
CA TRP A 473 -43.94 5.05 -3.52
C TRP A 473 -44.21 3.57 -3.80
N ILE A 474 -44.41 3.23 -5.06
CA ILE A 474 -44.53 1.84 -5.52
C ILE A 474 -43.25 1.47 -6.25
N ILE A 475 -42.58 0.45 -5.76
CA ILE A 475 -41.27 0.01 -6.27
C ILE A 475 -41.43 -1.32 -7.00
N ASN A 476 -40.91 -1.35 -8.23
CA ASN A 476 -40.91 -2.54 -9.10
C ASN A 476 -39.51 -2.74 -9.70
N GLY A 477 -39.02 -3.98 -9.71
CA GLY A 477 -37.73 -4.35 -10.28
C GLY A 477 -37.01 -5.45 -9.50
N GLN A 478 -35.71 -5.49 -9.64
CA GLN A 478 -34.87 -6.49 -8.97
C GLN A 478 -33.48 -5.97 -8.70
N LYS A 479 -32.84 -6.50 -7.64
CA LYS A 479 -31.42 -6.28 -7.33
C LYS A 479 -30.71 -7.61 -7.18
N VAL A 480 -29.39 -7.59 -7.39
CA VAL A 480 -28.53 -8.76 -7.29
C VAL A 480 -27.34 -8.44 -6.38
N PHE A 481 -26.75 -9.46 -5.77
CA PHE A 481 -25.66 -9.35 -4.82
C PHE A 481 -26.01 -8.46 -3.60
N THR A 482 -27.27 -8.56 -3.14
CA THR A 482 -27.74 -7.89 -1.91
C THR A 482 -27.34 -8.74 -0.71
N THR A 483 -26.06 -8.66 -0.34
CA THR A 483 -25.47 -9.46 0.74
C THR A 483 -26.17 -9.18 2.08
N LEU A 484 -26.44 -10.23 2.86
CA LEU A 484 -27.17 -10.18 4.14
C LEU A 484 -28.63 -9.70 4.06
N ALA A 485 -29.27 -9.56 2.89
CA ALA A 485 -30.66 -9.15 2.81
C ALA A 485 -31.62 -10.07 3.62
N HIS A 486 -31.27 -11.35 3.78
CA HIS A 486 -32.05 -12.33 4.55
C HIS A 486 -31.92 -12.17 6.08
N GLU A 487 -30.92 -11.43 6.55
CA GLU A 487 -30.67 -11.13 7.96
C GLU A 487 -30.97 -9.66 8.31
N SER A 488 -31.15 -8.80 7.29
CA SER A 488 -31.27 -7.36 7.44
C SER A 488 -32.70 -6.91 7.72
N ASN A 489 -32.83 -5.82 8.47
CA ASN A 489 -34.11 -5.16 8.72
C ASN A 489 -34.50 -4.20 7.59
N TYR A 490 -33.50 -3.62 6.91
CA TYR A 490 -33.68 -2.67 5.84
C TYR A 490 -32.74 -2.95 4.67
N ILE A 491 -33.23 -2.63 3.44
CA ILE A 491 -32.40 -2.55 2.26
C ILE A 491 -32.24 -1.08 1.89
N PHE A 492 -31.00 -0.58 1.84
CA PHE A 492 -30.65 0.74 1.35
C PHE A 492 -30.62 0.68 -0.18
N LEU A 493 -31.74 1.05 -0.81
CA LEU A 493 -32.11 0.73 -2.17
C LEU A 493 -31.94 1.91 -3.11
N LEU A 494 -31.18 1.73 -4.19
CA LEU A 494 -31.09 2.68 -5.30
C LEU A 494 -32.16 2.39 -6.35
N THR A 495 -32.97 3.38 -6.68
CA THR A 495 -34.05 3.27 -7.69
C THR A 495 -34.00 4.37 -8.74
N ARG A 496 -34.62 4.14 -9.88
CA ARG A 496 -34.94 5.14 -10.89
C ARG A 496 -36.30 5.77 -10.56
N THR A 497 -36.35 7.08 -10.41
CA THR A 497 -37.59 7.85 -10.20
C THR A 497 -37.97 8.70 -11.40
N ASN A 498 -36.99 9.00 -12.27
CA ASN A 498 -37.25 9.75 -13.50
C ASN A 498 -36.43 9.15 -14.66
N ARG A 499 -37.11 8.73 -15.72
CA ARG A 499 -36.52 8.13 -16.93
C ARG A 499 -36.15 9.16 -18.02
N GLU A 500 -36.61 10.39 -17.89
CA GLU A 500 -36.35 11.46 -18.86
C GLU A 500 -35.04 12.21 -18.55
N LEU A 501 -34.60 12.18 -17.28
CA LEU A 501 -33.34 12.77 -16.86
C LEU A 501 -32.15 11.88 -17.24
N SER A 502 -30.95 12.49 -17.29
CA SER A 502 -29.72 11.72 -17.49
C SER A 502 -29.56 10.64 -16.41
N LYS A 503 -28.85 9.57 -16.74
CA LYS A 503 -28.74 8.38 -15.87
C LYS A 503 -28.35 8.67 -14.43
N HIS A 504 -27.53 9.69 -14.18
CA HIS A 504 -27.11 10.08 -12.83
C HIS A 504 -28.11 10.98 -12.10
N ARG A 505 -29.00 11.67 -12.84
CA ARG A 505 -29.94 12.67 -12.30
C ARG A 505 -31.37 12.17 -12.07
N GLY A 506 -31.70 10.97 -12.43
CA GLY A 506 -33.06 10.43 -12.26
C GLY A 506 -33.15 9.36 -11.20
N LEU A 507 -32.23 9.36 -10.22
CA LEU A 507 -32.10 8.33 -9.19
C LEU A 507 -32.54 8.84 -7.82
N THR A 508 -33.16 7.97 -7.02
CA THR A 508 -33.54 8.25 -5.62
C THR A 508 -33.21 7.05 -4.74
N MET A 509 -32.77 7.33 -3.52
CA MET A 509 -32.47 6.32 -2.51
C MET A 509 -33.66 6.12 -1.57
N PHE A 510 -33.89 4.85 -1.18
CA PHE A 510 -34.91 4.48 -0.19
C PHE A 510 -34.31 3.52 0.85
N LEU A 511 -34.77 3.62 2.09
CA LEU A 511 -34.51 2.64 3.16
C LEU A 511 -35.77 1.75 3.28
N VAL A 512 -35.79 0.64 2.56
CA VAL A 512 -36.95 -0.24 2.43
C VAL A 512 -36.94 -1.31 3.52
N PRO A 513 -37.99 -1.42 4.38
CA PRO A 513 -38.08 -2.52 5.35
C PRO A 513 -38.16 -3.88 4.63
N THR A 514 -37.39 -4.87 5.08
CA THR A 514 -37.31 -6.18 4.41
C THR A 514 -38.60 -7.02 4.54
N ASN A 515 -39.45 -6.70 5.51
CA ASN A 515 -40.75 -7.35 5.72
C ASN A 515 -41.90 -6.69 4.91
N THR A 516 -41.61 -5.74 4.01
CA THR A 516 -42.63 -5.08 3.19
C THR A 516 -43.26 -6.08 2.21
N PRO A 517 -44.60 -6.17 2.12
CA PRO A 517 -45.27 -7.05 1.15
C PRO A 517 -44.79 -6.78 -0.27
N GLY A 518 -44.58 -7.86 -1.05
CA GLY A 518 -44.09 -7.79 -2.42
C GLY A 518 -42.54 -7.79 -2.54
N LEU A 519 -41.80 -7.71 -1.44
CA LEU A 519 -40.37 -7.92 -1.42
C LEU A 519 -40.08 -9.42 -1.21
N GLU A 520 -39.28 -10.00 -2.11
CA GLU A 520 -38.81 -11.39 -2.01
C GLU A 520 -37.29 -11.41 -2.01
N VAL A 521 -36.70 -12.25 -1.13
CA VAL A 521 -35.24 -12.44 -0.99
C VAL A 521 -34.88 -13.87 -1.35
N VAL A 522 -34.10 -14.06 -2.43
CA VAL A 522 -33.72 -15.37 -2.96
C VAL A 522 -32.22 -15.58 -2.81
N PRO A 523 -31.75 -16.71 -2.23
CA PRO A 523 -30.31 -16.94 -2.04
C PRO A 523 -29.57 -17.14 -3.35
N ILE A 524 -28.31 -16.71 -3.36
CA ILE A 524 -27.28 -17.01 -4.36
C ILE A 524 -26.11 -17.64 -3.63
N GLU A 525 -25.71 -18.83 -4.05
CA GLU A 525 -24.48 -19.47 -3.60
C GLU A 525 -23.29 -18.92 -4.39
N THR A 526 -22.20 -18.61 -3.70
CA THR A 526 -20.99 -18.05 -4.32
C THR A 526 -19.85 -19.04 -4.39
N LEU A 527 -18.83 -18.75 -5.18
CA LEU A 527 -17.59 -19.54 -5.28
C LEU A 527 -16.87 -19.64 -3.92
N GLY A 528 -16.89 -18.56 -3.13
CA GLY A 528 -16.30 -18.51 -1.78
C GLY A 528 -17.07 -19.31 -0.73
N GLY A 529 -18.33 -19.69 -1.02
CA GLY A 529 -19.22 -20.36 -0.07
C GLY A 529 -20.10 -19.39 0.73
N GLU A 530 -19.86 -18.09 0.64
CA GLU A 530 -20.69 -17.06 1.26
C GLU A 530 -22.02 -16.93 0.51
N ARG A 531 -23.09 -16.74 1.25
CA ARG A 531 -24.40 -16.46 0.70
C ARG A 531 -24.55 -14.97 0.38
N THR A 532 -24.91 -14.66 -0.85
CA THR A 532 -25.53 -13.38 -1.21
C THR A 532 -26.96 -13.59 -1.67
N ASN A 533 -27.66 -12.54 -2.14
CA ASN A 533 -29.06 -12.69 -2.49
C ASN A 533 -29.42 -11.88 -3.75
N MET A 534 -30.45 -12.38 -4.48
CA MET A 534 -31.30 -11.55 -5.32
C MET A 534 -32.46 -11.02 -4.48
N THR A 535 -32.91 -9.82 -4.80
CA THR A 535 -34.11 -9.23 -4.19
C THR A 535 -35.05 -8.76 -5.31
N PHE A 536 -36.30 -9.19 -5.21
CA PHE A 536 -37.36 -8.85 -6.19
C PHE A 536 -38.37 -7.93 -5.53
N TYR A 537 -38.81 -6.95 -6.29
CA TYR A 537 -39.75 -5.93 -5.85
C TYR A 537 -40.97 -5.97 -6.80
N SER A 538 -42.11 -6.42 -6.28
CA SER A 538 -43.38 -6.55 -7.00
C SER A 538 -44.44 -5.70 -6.29
N ASP A 539 -44.69 -4.49 -6.83
CA ASP A 539 -45.56 -3.47 -6.23
C ASP A 539 -45.28 -3.21 -4.75
N VAL A 540 -43.99 -3.19 -4.39
CA VAL A 540 -43.57 -2.88 -3.03
C VAL A 540 -43.92 -1.45 -2.68
N ARG A 541 -44.88 -1.27 -1.75
CA ARG A 541 -45.35 0.03 -1.32
C ARG A 541 -44.64 0.49 -0.06
N VAL A 542 -44.01 1.66 -0.12
CA VAL A 542 -43.33 2.33 1.00
C VAL A 542 -43.80 3.78 1.11
N HIS A 543 -43.90 4.26 2.34
CA HIS A 543 -44.21 5.66 2.61
C HIS A 543 -43.03 6.58 2.26
N ASP A 544 -43.29 7.87 1.90
CA ASP A 544 -42.21 8.81 1.53
C ASP A 544 -41.16 9.01 2.65
N SER A 545 -41.51 8.74 3.89
CA SER A 545 -40.52 8.73 5.01
C SER A 545 -39.38 7.71 4.84
N CYS A 546 -39.55 6.70 3.98
CA CYS A 546 -38.48 5.75 3.62
C CYS A 546 -37.46 6.35 2.62
N ARG A 547 -37.78 7.47 1.99
CA ARG A 547 -36.88 8.14 1.05
C ARG A 547 -35.73 8.80 1.79
N VAL A 548 -34.52 8.63 1.26
CA VAL A 548 -33.29 9.20 1.81
C VAL A 548 -32.77 10.26 0.82
N GLY A 549 -32.66 11.48 1.32
CA GLY A 549 -32.28 12.64 0.49
C GLY A 549 -33.41 13.14 -0.43
N GLU A 550 -33.08 13.95 -1.41
CA GLU A 550 -34.02 14.58 -2.32
C GLU A 550 -34.46 13.62 -3.46
N ILE A 551 -35.66 13.84 -4.03
CA ILE A 551 -36.12 13.14 -5.23
C ILE A 551 -35.15 13.46 -6.36
N ASN A 552 -34.69 12.43 -7.09
CA ASN A 552 -33.67 12.51 -8.14
C ASN A 552 -32.26 12.89 -7.66
N GLY A 553 -32.05 12.97 -6.32
CA GLY A 553 -30.74 13.22 -5.65
C GLY A 553 -30.00 11.95 -5.20
N GLY A 554 -30.48 10.77 -5.61
CA GLY A 554 -29.92 9.48 -5.15
C GLY A 554 -28.44 9.26 -5.49
N TRP A 555 -27.96 9.87 -6.57
CA TRP A 555 -26.54 9.81 -6.92
C TRP A 555 -25.64 10.51 -5.90
N ASP A 556 -26.06 11.66 -5.39
CA ASP A 556 -25.33 12.41 -4.38
C ASP A 556 -25.35 11.66 -3.05
N VAL A 557 -26.49 11.07 -2.67
CA VAL A 557 -26.62 10.21 -1.48
C VAL A 557 -25.69 9.00 -1.59
N MET A 558 -25.65 8.33 -2.74
CA MET A 558 -24.74 7.21 -2.98
C MET A 558 -23.28 7.65 -2.94
N GLY A 559 -22.95 8.83 -3.42
CA GLY A 559 -21.62 9.42 -3.32
C GLY A 559 -21.14 9.55 -1.87
N VAL A 560 -22.04 9.96 -0.96
CA VAL A 560 -21.78 9.99 0.48
C VAL A 560 -21.54 8.57 1.02
N ALA A 561 -22.40 7.62 0.69
CA ALA A 561 -22.28 6.24 1.14
C ALA A 561 -20.97 5.58 0.70
N LEU A 562 -20.63 5.72 -0.60
CA LEU A 562 -19.38 5.17 -1.17
C LEU A 562 -18.10 5.76 -0.54
N ALA A 563 -18.17 6.98 0.04
CA ALA A 563 -17.03 7.54 0.76
C ALA A 563 -16.71 6.76 2.04
N TYR A 564 -17.73 6.19 2.69
CA TYR A 564 -17.58 5.34 3.89
C TYR A 564 -17.31 3.85 3.56
N GLU A 565 -17.60 3.39 2.33
CA GLU A 565 -17.39 1.99 1.90
C GLU A 565 -15.91 1.65 1.70
N ARG A 566 -15.05 2.62 1.46
CA ARG A 566 -13.65 2.44 1.08
C ARG A 566 -12.73 2.09 2.26
N ASN A 567 -13.19 1.26 3.19
CA ASN A 567 -12.38 0.76 4.30
C ASN A 567 -11.58 -0.48 3.85
N PRO A 568 -10.25 -0.56 4.04
CA PRO A 568 -9.42 -1.66 3.55
C PRO A 568 -9.54 -2.93 4.41
N THR A 569 -10.73 -3.53 4.51
CA THR A 569 -10.93 -4.80 5.24
C THR A 569 -10.07 -5.94 4.68
N MET A 570 -9.82 -5.97 3.38
CA MET A 570 -9.01 -6.97 2.67
C MET A 570 -7.56 -7.04 3.16
N VAL A 571 -7.02 -5.94 3.72
CA VAL A 571 -5.68 -5.95 4.34
C VAL A 571 -5.67 -6.87 5.56
N GLY A 572 -6.73 -6.84 6.38
CA GLY A 572 -6.85 -7.73 7.52
C GLY A 572 -6.96 -9.19 7.12
N GLU A 573 -7.71 -9.49 6.05
CA GLU A 573 -7.82 -10.84 5.47
C GLU A 573 -6.46 -11.35 4.98
N LEU A 574 -5.67 -10.50 4.31
CA LEU A 574 -4.30 -10.84 3.90
C LEU A 574 -3.41 -11.16 5.12
N GLY A 575 -3.53 -10.37 6.19
CA GLY A 575 -2.78 -10.61 7.43
C GLY A 575 -3.16 -11.93 8.09
N LEU A 576 -4.46 -12.24 8.17
CA LEU A 576 -4.97 -13.51 8.69
C LEU A 576 -4.47 -14.69 7.84
N LEU A 577 -4.55 -14.58 6.52
CA LEU A 577 -4.07 -15.60 5.60
C LEU A 577 -2.55 -15.83 5.75
N CYS A 578 -1.74 -14.78 5.89
CA CYS A 578 -0.31 -14.90 6.17
C CYS A 578 -0.05 -15.66 7.49
N ALA A 579 -0.80 -15.34 8.55
CA ALA A 579 -0.67 -16.01 9.84
C ALA A 579 -1.04 -17.52 9.77
N GLN A 580 -2.15 -17.84 9.11
CA GLN A 580 -2.61 -19.23 8.92
C GLN A 580 -1.62 -20.03 8.06
N PHE A 581 -1.10 -19.43 6.98
CA PHE A 581 -0.11 -20.07 6.14
C PHE A 581 1.22 -20.28 6.88
N ALA A 582 1.68 -19.30 7.66
CA ALA A 582 2.89 -19.40 8.47
C ALA A 582 2.78 -20.55 9.51
N ALA A 583 1.64 -20.66 10.18
CA ALA A 583 1.37 -21.75 11.12
C ALA A 583 1.44 -23.11 10.43
N TRP A 584 0.71 -23.31 9.34
CA TRP A 584 0.77 -24.53 8.54
C TRP A 584 2.18 -24.85 8.04
N ALA A 585 2.88 -23.86 7.52
CA ALA A 585 4.20 -24.05 6.92
C ALA A 585 5.25 -24.44 7.98
N ARG A 586 5.09 -23.96 9.23
CA ARG A 586 5.92 -24.38 10.37
C ARG A 586 5.61 -25.80 10.78
N GLU A 587 4.34 -26.16 10.96
CA GLU A 587 3.90 -27.50 11.38
C GLU A 587 4.28 -28.58 10.36
N SER A 588 4.19 -28.28 9.09
CA SER A 588 4.51 -29.21 7.99
C SER A 588 6.00 -29.27 7.63
N GLY A 589 6.86 -28.43 8.23
CA GLY A 589 8.26 -28.26 7.84
C GLY A 589 8.44 -27.55 6.48
N ALA A 590 7.39 -26.99 5.90
CA ALA A 590 7.46 -26.31 4.59
C ALA A 590 8.30 -25.03 4.64
N LEU A 591 8.50 -24.40 5.79
CA LEU A 591 9.40 -23.24 5.99
C LEU A 591 10.87 -23.56 5.72
N GLU A 592 11.29 -24.83 5.69
CA GLU A 592 12.64 -25.21 5.28
C GLU A 592 12.89 -24.99 3.79
N ARG A 593 11.83 -24.84 2.99
CA ARG A 593 11.92 -24.61 1.54
C ARG A 593 12.05 -23.10 1.24
N PRO A 594 13.19 -22.63 0.66
CA PRO A 594 13.40 -21.20 0.39
C PRO A 594 12.28 -20.56 -0.44
N ALA A 595 11.73 -21.29 -1.42
CA ALA A 595 10.63 -20.78 -2.24
C ALA A 595 9.33 -20.52 -1.45
N VAL A 596 9.04 -21.33 -0.43
CA VAL A 596 7.87 -21.12 0.45
C VAL A 596 8.09 -19.91 1.34
N ARG A 597 9.29 -19.78 1.91
CA ARG A 597 9.67 -18.62 2.73
C ARG A 597 9.60 -17.31 1.94
N ALA A 598 10.12 -17.31 0.72
CA ALA A 598 10.08 -16.12 -0.14
C ALA A 598 8.65 -15.69 -0.48
N ARG A 599 7.74 -16.64 -0.78
CA ARG A 599 6.31 -16.34 -1.01
C ARG A 599 5.66 -15.72 0.22
N LEU A 600 5.88 -16.31 1.40
CA LEU A 600 5.34 -15.78 2.65
C LEU A 600 5.92 -14.40 2.96
N ALA A 601 7.23 -14.20 2.84
CA ALA A 601 7.87 -12.91 3.06
C ALA A 601 7.33 -11.83 2.11
N SER A 602 7.13 -12.16 0.81
CA SER A 602 6.52 -11.24 -0.15
C SER A 602 5.10 -10.85 0.24
N ALA A 603 4.27 -11.81 0.67
CA ALA A 603 2.90 -11.53 1.14
C ALA A 603 2.87 -10.68 2.41
N VAL A 604 3.83 -10.90 3.34
CA VAL A 604 3.97 -10.06 4.54
C VAL A 604 4.40 -8.64 4.20
N VAL A 605 5.25 -8.45 3.18
CA VAL A 605 5.57 -7.10 2.67
C VAL A 605 4.32 -6.44 2.08
N ASP A 606 3.56 -7.14 1.24
CA ASP A 606 2.31 -6.62 0.68
C ASP A 606 1.29 -6.30 1.79
N TYR A 607 1.18 -7.14 2.83
CA TYR A 607 0.38 -6.85 4.03
C TYR A 607 0.82 -5.57 4.73
N GLN A 608 2.13 -5.39 4.94
CA GLN A 608 2.65 -4.18 5.57
C GLN A 608 2.38 -2.91 4.73
N VAL A 609 2.51 -2.99 3.41
CA VAL A 609 2.14 -1.90 2.49
C VAL A 609 0.66 -1.57 2.60
N GLY A 610 -0.21 -2.59 2.62
CA GLY A 610 -1.65 -2.41 2.80
C GLY A 610 -2.00 -1.70 4.12
N ARG A 611 -1.33 -2.07 5.22
CA ARG A 611 -1.47 -1.39 6.52
C ARG A 611 -1.06 0.08 6.45
N LEU A 612 0.00 0.39 5.73
CA LEU A 612 0.47 1.77 5.57
C LEU A 612 -0.51 2.61 4.74
N PHE A 613 -1.13 2.03 3.71
CA PHE A 613 -2.25 2.68 3.00
C PHE A 613 -3.41 2.96 3.96
N GLY A 614 -3.81 2.00 4.79
CA GLY A 614 -4.83 2.19 5.83
C GLY A 614 -4.48 3.33 6.79
N GLY A 615 -3.24 3.38 7.27
CA GLY A 615 -2.72 4.46 8.11
C GLY A 615 -2.76 5.83 7.42
N GLN A 616 -2.43 5.90 6.13
CA GLN A 616 -2.52 7.13 5.33
C GLN A 616 -3.98 7.62 5.21
N LEU A 617 -4.92 6.71 4.91
CA LEU A 617 -6.34 7.03 4.86
C LEU A 617 -6.84 7.58 6.20
N THR A 618 -6.50 6.89 7.28
CA THR A 618 -6.83 7.29 8.66
C THR A 618 -6.32 8.68 9.00
N ALA A 619 -5.07 8.98 8.64
CA ALA A 619 -4.48 10.30 8.88
C ALA A 619 -5.20 11.42 8.10
N LYS A 620 -5.57 11.19 6.85
CA LYS A 620 -6.34 12.15 6.04
C LYS A 620 -7.75 12.38 6.58
N VAL A 621 -8.45 11.32 6.95
CA VAL A 621 -9.77 11.43 7.58
C VAL A 621 -9.69 12.22 8.89
N ALA A 622 -8.65 12.02 9.71
CA ALA A 622 -8.42 12.79 10.93
C ALA A 622 -8.18 14.28 10.67
N GLN A 623 -7.71 14.66 9.48
CA GLN A 623 -7.55 16.04 9.01
C GLN A 623 -8.82 16.61 8.37
N GLY A 624 -9.91 15.83 8.31
CA GLY A 624 -11.18 16.22 7.69
C GLY A 624 -11.19 16.11 6.16
N GLU A 625 -10.20 15.44 5.56
CA GLU A 625 -10.12 15.20 4.13
C GLU A 625 -10.92 13.96 3.72
N LEU A 626 -11.40 13.95 2.47
CA LEU A 626 -12.01 12.77 1.85
C LEU A 626 -11.01 12.13 0.88
N PRO A 627 -10.31 11.05 1.27
CA PRO A 627 -9.19 10.47 0.51
C PRO A 627 -9.67 9.59 -0.65
N TYR A 628 -10.35 10.16 -1.65
CA TYR A 628 -10.94 9.40 -2.77
C TYR A 628 -9.91 8.66 -3.62
N LEU A 629 -8.78 9.29 -3.91
CA LEU A 629 -7.72 8.70 -4.73
C LEU A 629 -6.97 7.62 -3.96
N GLU A 630 -6.55 7.95 -2.75
CA GLU A 630 -5.82 7.05 -1.87
C GLU A 630 -6.67 5.83 -1.48
N GLY A 631 -7.98 6.03 -1.29
CA GLY A 631 -8.94 4.94 -1.08
C GLY A 631 -9.03 3.99 -2.28
N SER A 632 -8.97 4.53 -3.50
CA SER A 632 -8.93 3.71 -4.73
C SER A 632 -7.61 2.93 -4.85
N MET A 633 -6.46 3.56 -4.53
CA MET A 633 -5.15 2.89 -4.50
C MET A 633 -5.09 1.80 -3.43
N ALA A 634 -5.55 2.11 -2.22
CA ALA A 634 -5.58 1.15 -1.11
C ALA A 634 -6.42 -0.09 -1.44
N LYS A 635 -7.63 0.12 -1.99
CA LYS A 635 -8.53 -0.96 -2.42
C LYS A 635 -7.90 -1.79 -3.52
N LEU A 636 -7.39 -1.17 -4.56
CA LEU A 636 -6.73 -1.86 -5.68
C LEU A 636 -5.56 -2.71 -5.17
N PHE A 637 -4.66 -2.11 -4.40
CA PHE A 637 -3.49 -2.79 -3.86
C PHE A 637 -3.87 -3.99 -3.00
N ALA A 638 -4.75 -3.80 -2.02
CA ALA A 638 -5.11 -4.84 -1.05
C ALA A 638 -5.82 -6.03 -1.70
N SER A 639 -6.77 -5.80 -2.61
CA SER A 639 -7.49 -6.87 -3.29
C SER A 639 -6.57 -7.68 -4.21
N GLU A 640 -5.73 -7.03 -5.01
CA GLU A 640 -4.79 -7.70 -5.90
C GLU A 640 -3.68 -8.45 -5.11
N ALA A 641 -3.23 -7.90 -3.98
CA ALA A 641 -2.27 -8.56 -3.10
C ALA A 641 -2.85 -9.83 -2.46
N LEU A 642 -4.11 -9.77 -2.02
CA LEU A 642 -4.81 -10.94 -1.44
C LEU A 642 -4.95 -12.07 -2.48
N VAL A 643 -5.35 -11.75 -3.71
CA VAL A 643 -5.45 -12.74 -4.80
C VAL A 643 -4.09 -13.37 -5.11
N ARG A 644 -3.01 -12.57 -5.19
CA ARG A 644 -1.65 -13.09 -5.40
C ARG A 644 -1.22 -14.02 -4.27
N ALA A 645 -1.32 -13.57 -3.03
CA ALA A 645 -0.91 -14.33 -1.87
C ALA A 645 -1.69 -15.64 -1.74
N ALA A 646 -3.00 -15.60 -1.91
CA ALA A 646 -3.85 -16.79 -1.85
C ALA A 646 -3.50 -17.83 -2.90
N SER A 647 -3.22 -17.39 -4.14
CA SER A 647 -2.75 -18.27 -5.22
C SER A 647 -1.37 -18.86 -4.93
N ASP A 648 -0.41 -18.03 -4.50
CA ASP A 648 0.94 -18.46 -4.15
C ASP A 648 0.96 -19.48 -3.00
N PHE A 649 0.05 -19.32 -2.04
CA PHE A 649 -0.02 -20.20 -0.89
C PHE A 649 -0.67 -21.55 -1.24
N VAL A 650 -1.71 -21.57 -2.07
CA VAL A 650 -2.26 -22.83 -2.61
C VAL A 650 -1.19 -23.57 -3.39
N ASP A 651 -0.46 -22.91 -4.26
CA ASP A 651 0.65 -23.52 -5.01
C ASP A 651 1.72 -24.12 -4.09
N ALA A 652 2.06 -23.41 -3.01
CA ALA A 652 3.06 -23.85 -2.03
C ALA A 652 2.64 -25.10 -1.27
N THR A 653 1.33 -25.33 -1.07
CA THR A 653 0.79 -26.53 -0.43
C THR A 653 0.79 -27.76 -1.36
N GLY A 654 0.94 -27.57 -2.67
CA GLY A 654 0.95 -28.65 -3.66
C GLY A 654 -0.42 -29.35 -3.77
N ALA A 655 -0.42 -30.64 -4.01
CA ALA A 655 -1.66 -31.42 -4.23
C ALA A 655 -2.66 -31.36 -3.06
N SER A 656 -2.17 -31.21 -1.83
CA SER A 656 -3.05 -31.10 -0.65
C SER A 656 -3.82 -29.78 -0.59
N GLY A 657 -3.36 -28.72 -1.32
CA GLY A 657 -4.06 -27.45 -1.46
C GLY A 657 -5.44 -27.55 -2.14
N GLN A 658 -5.78 -28.71 -2.72
CA GLN A 658 -7.11 -28.96 -3.29
C GLN A 658 -8.15 -29.40 -2.23
N LEU A 659 -7.71 -29.68 -1.00
CA LEU A 659 -8.61 -30.17 0.05
C LEU A 659 -9.43 -29.02 0.63
N ALA A 660 -10.75 -29.19 0.56
CA ALA A 660 -11.72 -28.20 1.02
C ALA A 660 -11.68 -28.01 2.55
N LEU A 661 -12.25 -26.92 3.01
CA LEU A 661 -12.43 -26.58 4.42
C LEU A 661 -13.01 -27.76 5.23
N GLY A 662 -12.37 -28.11 6.33
CA GLY A 662 -12.76 -29.21 7.20
C GLY A 662 -12.38 -30.62 6.70
N SER A 663 -11.78 -30.76 5.52
CA SER A 663 -11.32 -32.07 5.02
C SER A 663 -10.09 -32.56 5.81
N PRO A 664 -10.04 -33.88 6.16
CA PRO A 664 -8.87 -34.41 6.83
C PRO A 664 -7.57 -34.19 6.05
N GLY A 665 -6.56 -33.64 6.70
CA GLY A 665 -5.26 -33.36 6.08
C GLY A 665 -5.21 -32.10 5.21
N ALA A 666 -6.26 -31.29 5.17
CA ALA A 666 -6.28 -30.03 4.47
C ALA A 666 -5.28 -29.03 5.10
N PRO A 667 -4.40 -28.38 4.29
CA PRO A 667 -3.47 -27.37 4.77
C PRO A 667 -4.19 -26.23 5.51
N GLY A 668 -3.75 -25.91 6.73
CA GLY A 668 -4.41 -24.92 7.57
C GLY A 668 -5.89 -25.20 7.81
N GLY A 669 -6.29 -26.49 7.89
CA GLY A 669 -7.69 -26.88 8.04
C GLY A 669 -8.57 -26.61 6.80
N GLY A 670 -7.95 -26.23 5.67
CA GLY A 670 -8.62 -25.84 4.42
C GLY A 670 -8.84 -24.34 4.25
N TRP A 671 -8.41 -23.52 5.21
CA TRP A 671 -8.52 -22.06 5.11
C TRP A 671 -7.71 -21.46 3.96
N ILE A 672 -6.57 -22.09 3.60
CA ILE A 672 -5.73 -21.62 2.48
C ILE A 672 -6.47 -21.80 1.14
N GLU A 673 -7.11 -22.94 0.93
CA GLU A 673 -7.94 -23.23 -0.24
C GLU A 673 -9.17 -22.29 -0.28
N HIS A 674 -9.87 -22.15 0.86
CA HIS A 674 -11.00 -21.25 0.96
C HIS A 674 -10.63 -19.81 0.59
N ALA A 675 -9.52 -19.29 1.15
CA ALA A 675 -9.03 -17.94 0.84
C ALA A 675 -8.75 -17.74 -0.65
N HIS A 676 -8.27 -18.78 -1.37
CA HIS A 676 -8.04 -18.70 -2.81
C HIS A 676 -9.34 -18.50 -3.61
N ARG A 677 -10.44 -19.17 -3.22
CA ARG A 677 -11.74 -18.95 -3.85
C ARG A 677 -12.36 -17.62 -3.45
N HIS A 678 -12.30 -17.29 -2.16
CA HIS A 678 -12.86 -16.05 -1.61
C HIS A 678 -12.15 -14.80 -2.18
N ALA A 679 -10.83 -14.79 -2.28
CA ALA A 679 -10.06 -13.64 -2.74
C ALA A 679 -10.54 -13.08 -4.09
N GLN A 680 -11.10 -13.93 -4.97
CA GLN A 680 -11.56 -13.50 -6.30
C GLN A 680 -12.63 -12.41 -6.23
N VAL A 681 -13.56 -12.48 -5.26
CA VAL A 681 -14.63 -11.50 -5.12
C VAL A 681 -14.12 -10.13 -4.69
N THR A 682 -12.97 -10.06 -4.00
CA THR A 682 -12.41 -8.80 -3.51
C THR A 682 -11.97 -7.86 -4.64
N THR A 683 -11.64 -8.39 -5.82
CA THR A 683 -11.35 -7.59 -7.01
C THR A 683 -12.60 -7.10 -7.75
N ILE A 684 -13.79 -7.57 -7.35
CA ILE A 684 -15.07 -7.31 -8.02
C ILE A 684 -15.92 -6.30 -7.25
N HIS A 685 -16.17 -6.54 -5.96
CA HIS A 685 -17.04 -5.67 -5.14
C HIS A 685 -16.40 -4.31 -4.80
N ALA A 686 -17.18 -3.37 -4.29
CA ALA A 686 -16.76 -1.99 -3.97
C ALA A 686 -16.07 -1.26 -5.14
N GLY A 687 -16.51 -1.55 -6.37
CA GLY A 687 -15.88 -1.11 -7.61
C GLY A 687 -14.74 -2.02 -8.04
N THR A 688 -14.88 -2.61 -9.24
CA THR A 688 -13.89 -3.58 -9.75
C THR A 688 -12.48 -2.98 -9.84
N SER A 689 -11.46 -3.83 -9.88
CA SER A 689 -10.08 -3.41 -10.10
C SER A 689 -9.93 -2.47 -11.32
N GLU A 690 -10.69 -2.71 -12.40
CA GLU A 690 -10.70 -1.87 -13.60
C GLU A 690 -11.29 -0.48 -13.33
N ILE A 691 -12.34 -0.39 -12.50
CA ILE A 691 -12.92 0.89 -12.09
C ILE A 691 -11.93 1.66 -11.21
N GLN A 692 -11.26 1.00 -10.26
CA GLN A 692 -10.24 1.64 -9.42
C GLN A 692 -9.07 2.14 -10.27
N ARG A 693 -8.56 1.32 -11.22
CA ARG A 693 -7.52 1.71 -12.17
C ARG A 693 -7.91 2.93 -12.99
N SER A 694 -9.16 2.95 -13.49
CA SER A 694 -9.67 4.09 -14.25
C SER A 694 -9.76 5.37 -13.40
N ILE A 695 -10.19 5.28 -12.14
CA ILE A 695 -10.23 6.42 -11.22
C ILE A 695 -8.81 6.95 -10.96
N ILE A 696 -7.85 6.07 -10.70
CA ILE A 696 -6.45 6.44 -10.45
C ILE A 696 -5.86 7.09 -11.70
N ALA A 697 -6.05 6.51 -12.87
CA ALA A 697 -5.52 7.01 -14.13
C ALA A 697 -6.10 8.39 -14.49
N GLU A 698 -7.44 8.54 -14.45
CA GLU A 698 -8.10 9.76 -14.88
C GLU A 698 -7.98 10.89 -13.84
N ARG A 699 -8.20 10.60 -12.56
CA ARG A 699 -8.22 11.63 -11.50
C ARG A 699 -6.88 11.81 -10.80
N GLY A 700 -6.11 10.73 -10.66
CA GLY A 700 -4.80 10.76 -9.99
C GLY A 700 -3.68 11.18 -10.94
N LEU A 701 -3.63 10.57 -12.12
CA LEU A 701 -2.55 10.82 -13.10
C LEU A 701 -2.93 11.84 -14.18
N GLY A 702 -4.17 12.33 -14.19
CA GLY A 702 -4.64 13.34 -15.17
C GLY A 702 -4.71 12.82 -16.61
N LEU A 703 -4.83 11.51 -16.82
CA LEU A 703 -4.91 10.92 -18.15
C LEU A 703 -6.29 11.21 -18.79
N PRO A 704 -6.35 11.29 -20.14
CA PRO A 704 -7.61 11.48 -20.86
C PRO A 704 -8.60 10.36 -20.55
N ARG A 705 -9.91 10.65 -20.53
CA ARG A 705 -10.93 9.61 -20.36
C ARG A 705 -10.86 8.55 -21.44
N SER A 706 -10.87 7.27 -21.04
CA SER A 706 -10.82 6.13 -21.96
C SER A 706 -12.15 5.84 -22.64
N ARG A 707 -13.27 6.31 -22.08
CA ARG A 707 -14.61 6.11 -22.64
C ARG A 707 -14.90 7.26 -23.62
N GLY A 708 -15.21 6.89 -24.87
CA GLY A 708 -15.69 7.85 -25.85
C GLY A 708 -16.89 8.64 -25.30
N ASN A 709 -17.04 9.87 -25.75
CA ASN A 709 -18.14 10.76 -25.39
C ASN A 709 -19.51 10.15 -25.70
#